data_9b2e0bcae9ea1497545d285bf5611bb2
#
_entry.id   9b2e0bcae9ea1497545d285bf5611bb2
#
_cell.length_a   1.000
_cell.length_b   1.000
_cell.length_c   1.000
_cell.angle_alpha   90.00
_cell.angle_beta   90.00
_cell.angle_gamma   90.00
#
_symmetry.space_group_name_H-M   'P 1'
#
loop_
_entity.id
_entity.type
_entity.pdbx_description
1 polymer ?
#
loop_
_entity_poly.entity_id
_entity_poly.type
_entity_poly.pdbx_seq_one_letter_code
_entity_poly.pdbx_strand_id
1 'polypeptide(L)'
;MHIPYNDLKELLYAQESRLYKLLREFDNKDAELRSIYNTPFGKLIRKYKNFRKNLKLKKKAEKNNYQLWLKKYDTLTEKKKYRAIRAINVMKTQPRISIIMPLLKPSIPFLEQSIRSVQAQLYSNWELCITVDNIQNQEAYQLVKQYAAQDSRIICTVNNTEGSLAESNNAALELSSGAYFTILEHKDILCALALYYIALEINSYPESGLLYSDEDSINEHGERKDPFFKPDFNYELFLCQNMIGHLCAYKTSIVKAIGGFQKIYEGSEDYDLAFRVIEELKPEQIRHIPRIIYHKRVLETENSALLAIQQQTHATTLLAVNHHFKRRKIHAIAEASEDVPGCNRIRYTLPLQQPSVDIIIPTRNMAHLLRICILTILAKTTYKNYSITIIDNGSTEDATLSLLSQCQTDSRIRIIRDNETPFNYSKLNNRAVQSSAADYVCLMNNDIEIITPDWLNEMVGHAVQSGVGAVGARLWYPNATIQHAGVIIGIKTGTGHAHRHLRQGNQGYFGRGCLQQNFSAVTGACLLISRKNYLDIEGLNETEFMVGFNDIDLCLKLQEKGLRNIWAPNAEMFHHESVSRGRDNTPQKKERAKKELSNMQKRWANIIRHDPAYNPNLTIESEDFSLAWPPRITQERSYGGVSSGIFPEN
;
A
#
# COMPACT_ATOMS: atom_id res chain seq x y z
N MET A 1 -0.82 14.56 37.05
CA MET A 1 -2.14 14.98 37.57
C MET A 1 -2.92 13.74 37.96
N HIS A 2 -3.16 13.54 39.26
CA HIS A 2 -4.17 12.60 39.70
C HIS A 2 -5.52 13.27 39.50
N ILE A 3 -6.28 12.89 38.45
CA ILE A 3 -7.69 13.28 38.33
C ILE A 3 -8.40 12.52 39.46
N PRO A 4 -9.08 13.22 40.39
CA PRO A 4 -9.83 12.53 41.44
C PRO A 4 -10.85 11.59 40.79
N TYR A 5 -10.99 10.39 41.35
CA TYR A 5 -11.92 9.35 40.89
C TYR A 5 -13.35 9.85 40.70
N ASN A 6 -13.77 10.86 41.48
CA ASN A 6 -15.07 11.52 41.37
C ASN A 6 -15.23 12.34 40.08
N ASP A 7 -14.19 13.00 39.59
CA ASP A 7 -14.25 13.80 38.37
C ASP A 7 -14.33 12.90 37.13
N LEU A 8 -13.69 11.71 37.16
CA LEU A 8 -13.80 10.68 36.14
C LEU A 8 -15.22 10.10 36.06
N LYS A 9 -15.86 9.94 37.22
CA LYS A 9 -17.23 9.43 37.37
C LYS A 9 -18.27 10.43 36.88
N GLU A 10 -18.08 11.70 37.16
CA GLU A 10 -18.93 12.78 36.63
C GLU A 10 -18.78 12.95 35.11
N LEU A 11 -17.57 12.78 34.56
CA LEU A 11 -17.36 12.79 33.11
C LEU A 11 -18.06 11.62 32.41
N LEU A 12 -17.99 10.42 32.99
CA LEU A 12 -18.71 9.23 32.49
C LEU A 12 -20.22 9.44 32.52
N TYR A 13 -20.78 9.94 33.64
CA TYR A 13 -22.21 10.25 33.75
C TYR A 13 -22.66 11.34 32.76
N ALA A 14 -21.84 12.34 32.53
CA ALA A 14 -22.14 13.40 31.56
C ALA A 14 -22.12 12.86 30.12
N GLN A 15 -21.21 11.94 29.79
CA GLN A 15 -21.16 11.29 28.48
C GLN A 15 -22.33 10.30 28.26
N GLU A 16 -22.69 9.51 29.27
CA GLU A 16 -23.86 8.63 29.20
C GLU A 16 -25.16 9.44 29.03
N SER A 17 -25.33 10.50 29.80
CA SER A 17 -26.50 11.39 29.68
C SER A 17 -26.61 12.04 28.30
N ARG A 18 -25.46 12.42 27.72
CA ARG A 18 -25.38 12.98 26.38
C ARG A 18 -25.66 11.95 25.28
N LEU A 19 -25.17 10.73 25.44
CA LEU A 19 -25.49 9.60 24.55
C LEU A 19 -26.98 9.28 24.55
N TYR A 20 -27.61 9.24 25.74
CA TYR A 20 -29.06 9.03 25.87
C TYR A 20 -29.85 10.18 25.22
N LYS A 21 -29.38 11.42 25.32
CA LYS A 21 -30.03 12.56 24.67
C LYS A 21 -29.92 12.48 23.13
N LEU A 22 -28.75 12.13 22.61
CA LEU A 22 -28.51 11.94 21.18
C LEU A 22 -29.31 10.74 20.62
N LEU A 23 -29.42 9.64 21.36
CA LEU A 23 -30.25 8.50 20.97
C LEU A 23 -31.74 8.88 20.92
N ARG A 24 -32.24 9.64 21.89
CA ARG A 24 -33.62 10.17 21.88
C ARG A 24 -33.88 11.14 20.73
N GLU A 25 -32.94 12.03 20.40
CA GLU A 25 -33.04 12.92 19.26
C GLU A 25 -32.99 12.14 17.93
N PHE A 26 -32.21 11.05 17.87
CA PHE A 26 -32.15 10.16 16.71
C PHE A 26 -33.47 9.41 16.51
N ASP A 27 -34.04 8.85 17.59
CA ASP A 27 -35.33 8.15 17.57
C ASP A 27 -36.47 9.09 17.18
N ASN A 28 -36.48 10.33 17.67
CA ASN A 28 -37.47 11.33 17.30
C ASN A 28 -37.36 11.73 15.81
N LYS A 29 -36.15 11.94 15.30
CA LYS A 29 -35.91 12.22 13.87
C LYS A 29 -36.24 11.02 12.97
N ASP A 30 -35.99 9.81 13.44
CA ASP A 30 -36.36 8.57 12.71
C ASP A 30 -37.87 8.38 12.66
N ALA A 31 -38.59 8.72 13.76
CA ALA A 31 -40.05 8.71 13.79
C ALA A 31 -40.66 9.77 12.85
N GLU A 32 -40.09 10.98 12.82
CA GLU A 32 -40.49 12.05 11.91
C GLU A 32 -40.23 11.67 10.43
N LEU A 33 -39.06 11.10 10.13
CA LEU A 33 -38.75 10.55 8.82
C LEU A 33 -39.69 9.42 8.41
N ARG A 34 -40.06 8.52 9.32
CA ARG A 34 -41.03 7.43 9.07
C ARG A 34 -42.41 8.00 8.75
N SER A 35 -42.86 9.07 9.44
CA SER A 35 -44.14 9.72 9.13
C SER A 35 -44.16 10.31 7.73
N ILE A 36 -43.10 10.99 7.33
CA ILE A 36 -42.95 11.56 5.97
C ILE A 36 -42.90 10.46 4.90
N TYR A 37 -42.16 9.36 5.16
CA TYR A 37 -42.03 8.25 4.20
C TYR A 37 -43.29 7.40 4.08
N ASN A 38 -44.22 7.47 5.00
CA ASN A 38 -45.52 6.77 4.92
C ASN A 38 -46.57 7.49 4.08
N THR A 39 -46.36 8.75 3.73
CA THR A 39 -47.21 9.47 2.77
C THR A 39 -47.12 8.88 1.35
N PRO A 40 -48.17 9.03 0.50
CA PRO A 40 -48.11 8.60 -0.90
C PRO A 40 -46.89 9.17 -1.65
N PHE A 41 -46.54 10.41 -1.40
CA PHE A 41 -45.37 11.09 -1.97
C PHE A 41 -44.05 10.56 -1.39
N GLY A 42 -44.00 10.29 -0.11
CA GLY A 42 -42.86 9.67 0.55
C GLY A 42 -42.59 8.25 0.06
N LYS A 43 -43.67 7.47 -0.22
CA LYS A 43 -43.55 6.13 -0.83
C LYS A 43 -42.98 6.21 -2.25
N LEU A 44 -43.36 7.23 -3.04
CA LEU A 44 -42.83 7.44 -4.37
C LEU A 44 -41.34 7.83 -4.33
N ILE A 45 -40.94 8.72 -3.43
CA ILE A 45 -39.54 9.10 -3.20
C ILE A 45 -38.71 7.89 -2.77
N ARG A 46 -39.26 7.03 -1.89
CA ARG A 46 -38.60 5.79 -1.44
C ARG A 46 -38.42 4.81 -2.61
N LYS A 47 -39.44 4.60 -3.43
CA LYS A 47 -39.34 3.78 -4.67
C LYS A 47 -38.29 4.32 -5.61
N TYR A 48 -38.24 5.63 -5.85
CA TYR A 48 -37.22 6.28 -6.71
C TYR A 48 -35.82 6.18 -6.12
N LYS A 49 -35.65 6.42 -4.80
CA LYS A 49 -34.36 6.24 -4.12
C LYS A 49 -33.87 4.80 -4.17
N ASN A 50 -34.77 3.82 -3.94
CA ASN A 50 -34.45 2.40 -4.02
C ASN A 50 -34.11 1.99 -5.47
N PHE A 51 -34.84 2.48 -6.46
CA PHE A 51 -34.54 2.25 -7.86
C PHE A 51 -33.15 2.81 -8.24
N ARG A 52 -32.85 4.06 -7.86
CA ARG A 52 -31.50 4.64 -8.05
C ARG A 52 -30.40 3.89 -7.28
N LYS A 53 -30.69 3.41 -6.06
CA LYS A 53 -29.77 2.60 -5.26
C LYS A 53 -29.51 1.26 -5.96
N ASN A 54 -30.56 0.59 -6.43
CA ASN A 54 -30.44 -0.68 -7.16
C ASN A 54 -29.70 -0.52 -8.50
N LEU A 55 -29.94 0.56 -9.24
CA LEU A 55 -29.18 0.90 -10.45
C LEU A 55 -27.69 1.15 -10.14
N LYS A 56 -27.39 1.87 -9.04
CA LYS A 56 -26.02 2.07 -8.60
C LYS A 56 -25.35 0.77 -8.16
N LEU A 57 -26.08 -0.11 -7.43
CA LEU A 57 -25.59 -1.42 -7.02
C LEU A 57 -25.35 -2.34 -8.21
N LYS A 58 -26.26 -2.35 -9.20
CA LYS A 58 -26.10 -3.12 -10.45
C LYS A 58 -24.89 -2.62 -11.25
N LYS A 59 -24.73 -1.30 -11.43
CA LYS A 59 -23.56 -0.72 -12.07
C LYS A 59 -22.26 -1.00 -11.29
N LYS A 60 -22.29 -0.99 -9.95
CA LYS A 60 -21.16 -1.35 -9.10
C LYS A 60 -20.82 -2.83 -9.21
N ALA A 61 -21.82 -3.71 -9.27
CA ALA A 61 -21.62 -5.15 -9.48
C ALA A 61 -21.04 -5.44 -10.87
N GLU A 62 -21.51 -4.76 -11.92
CA GLU A 62 -20.93 -4.86 -13.27
C GLU A 62 -19.48 -4.34 -13.31
N LYS A 63 -19.20 -3.22 -12.64
CA LYS A 63 -17.82 -2.68 -12.52
C LYS A 63 -16.86 -3.58 -11.70
N ASN A 64 -17.37 -4.38 -10.79
CA ASN A 64 -16.59 -5.34 -10.02
C ASN A 64 -16.55 -6.75 -10.64
N ASN A 65 -17.14 -6.92 -11.82
CA ASN A 65 -17.10 -8.20 -12.52
C ASN A 65 -15.79 -8.37 -13.27
N TYR A 66 -14.89 -9.13 -12.65
CA TYR A 66 -13.56 -9.37 -13.20
C TYR A 66 -13.59 -10.10 -14.55
N GLN A 67 -14.52 -11.02 -14.77
CA GLN A 67 -14.66 -11.73 -16.06
C GLN A 67 -15.00 -10.77 -17.21
N LEU A 68 -15.88 -9.79 -16.97
CA LEU A 68 -16.18 -8.75 -17.97
C LEU A 68 -14.98 -7.83 -18.20
N TRP A 69 -14.23 -7.52 -17.15
CA TRP A 69 -13.01 -6.72 -17.24
C TRP A 69 -11.96 -7.42 -18.09
N LEU A 70 -11.72 -8.72 -17.86
CA LEU A 70 -10.81 -9.56 -18.64
C LEU A 70 -11.19 -9.56 -20.12
N LYS A 71 -12.46 -9.82 -20.40
CA LYS A 71 -12.99 -9.85 -21.79
C LYS A 71 -12.73 -8.52 -22.50
N LYS A 72 -12.86 -7.40 -21.80
CA LYS A 72 -12.76 -6.07 -22.42
C LYS A 72 -11.32 -5.55 -22.52
N TYR A 73 -10.49 -5.81 -21.52
CA TYR A 73 -9.19 -5.14 -21.42
C TYR A 73 -7.98 -6.08 -21.46
N ASP A 74 -8.14 -7.35 -21.06
CA ASP A 74 -7.01 -8.28 -20.95
C ASP A 74 -7.01 -9.39 -22.02
N THR A 75 -8.01 -9.46 -22.89
CA THR A 75 -8.04 -10.42 -24.01
C THR A 75 -6.91 -10.14 -25.00
N LEU A 76 -6.18 -11.19 -25.39
CA LEU A 76 -5.20 -11.14 -26.46
C LEU A 76 -5.90 -11.10 -27.81
N THR A 77 -6.00 -9.91 -28.42
CA THR A 77 -6.56 -9.71 -29.75
C THR A 77 -5.47 -9.84 -30.82
N GLU A 78 -5.83 -10.14 -32.07
CA GLU A 78 -4.86 -10.19 -33.18
C GLU A 78 -4.13 -8.85 -33.35
N LYS A 79 -4.78 -7.72 -33.09
CA LYS A 79 -4.16 -6.40 -33.10
C LYS A 79 -3.07 -6.26 -32.02
N LYS A 80 -3.33 -6.75 -30.79
CA LYS A 80 -2.32 -6.76 -29.69
C LYS A 80 -1.17 -7.67 -30.06
N LYS A 81 -1.45 -8.88 -30.57
CA LYS A 81 -0.45 -9.84 -31.02
C LYS A 81 0.46 -9.24 -32.10
N TYR A 82 -0.13 -8.67 -33.15
CA TYR A 82 0.62 -8.00 -34.21
C TYR A 82 1.53 -6.87 -33.69
N ARG A 83 1.01 -6.04 -32.79
CA ARG A 83 1.80 -4.96 -32.17
C ARG A 83 2.96 -5.50 -31.36
N ALA A 84 2.75 -6.55 -30.57
CA ALA A 84 3.80 -7.18 -29.78
C ALA A 84 4.90 -7.77 -30.67
N ILE A 85 4.54 -8.51 -31.72
CA ILE A 85 5.51 -9.08 -32.69
C ILE A 85 6.31 -7.96 -33.36
N ARG A 86 5.66 -6.89 -33.80
CA ARG A 86 6.34 -5.73 -34.39
C ARG A 86 7.30 -5.07 -33.40
N ALA A 87 6.88 -4.91 -32.14
CA ALA A 87 7.72 -4.33 -31.09
C ALA A 87 8.94 -5.22 -30.81
N ILE A 88 8.77 -6.55 -30.72
CA ILE A 88 9.87 -7.52 -30.55
C ILE A 88 10.91 -7.35 -31.65
N ASN A 89 10.48 -7.25 -32.91
CA ASN A 89 11.39 -7.15 -34.07
C ASN A 89 12.24 -5.86 -34.11
N VAL A 90 11.81 -4.81 -33.40
CA VAL A 90 12.54 -3.52 -33.33
C VAL A 90 13.21 -3.28 -31.99
N MET A 91 13.20 -4.24 -31.07
CA MET A 91 13.91 -4.13 -29.78
C MET A 91 15.42 -3.98 -30.03
N LYS A 92 16.06 -3.10 -29.28
CA LYS A 92 17.52 -2.87 -29.34
C LYS A 92 18.28 -4.11 -28.90
N THR A 93 17.77 -4.78 -27.86
CA THR A 93 18.30 -6.03 -27.33
C THR A 93 17.18 -7.01 -27.19
N GLN A 94 17.47 -8.28 -27.47
CA GLN A 94 16.57 -9.39 -27.23
C GLN A 94 17.23 -10.32 -26.21
N PRO A 95 17.15 -10.00 -24.89
CA PRO A 95 17.81 -10.80 -23.87
C PRO A 95 17.21 -12.21 -23.83
N ARG A 96 18.06 -13.24 -23.73
CA ARG A 96 17.60 -14.58 -23.46
C ARG A 96 17.04 -14.63 -22.03
N ILE A 97 15.82 -15.16 -21.88
CA ILE A 97 15.14 -15.31 -20.61
C ILE A 97 15.01 -16.80 -20.29
N SER A 98 15.61 -17.25 -19.19
CA SER A 98 15.48 -18.62 -18.71
C SER A 98 14.25 -18.73 -17.81
N ILE A 99 13.43 -19.74 -18.04
CA ILE A 99 12.34 -20.12 -17.14
C ILE A 99 12.84 -21.35 -16.37
N ILE A 100 12.98 -21.26 -15.05
CA ILE A 100 13.33 -22.40 -14.22
C ILE A 100 12.06 -23.04 -13.66
N MET A 101 11.97 -24.35 -13.73
CA MET A 101 10.79 -25.12 -13.32
C MET A 101 11.23 -26.36 -12.52
N PRO A 102 11.23 -26.26 -11.18
CA PRO A 102 11.46 -27.44 -10.33
C PRO A 102 10.21 -28.32 -10.28
N LEU A 103 10.37 -29.62 -10.42
CA LEU A 103 9.27 -30.57 -10.35
C LEU A 103 9.34 -31.39 -9.07
N LEU A 104 8.57 -30.98 -8.08
CA LEU A 104 8.29 -31.72 -6.85
C LEU A 104 6.88 -32.29 -6.92
N LYS A 105 6.68 -33.59 -7.11
CA LYS A 105 5.35 -34.23 -7.18
C LYS A 105 4.37 -33.55 -8.15
N PRO A 106 4.70 -33.35 -9.42
CA PRO A 106 3.87 -32.63 -10.36
C PRO A 106 2.59 -33.40 -10.74
N SER A 107 1.51 -32.68 -10.96
CA SER A 107 0.32 -33.18 -11.67
C SER A 107 0.60 -33.14 -13.16
N ILE A 108 0.57 -34.30 -13.83
CA ILE A 108 0.89 -34.41 -15.26
C ILE A 108 0.03 -33.49 -16.15
N PRO A 109 -1.32 -33.40 -15.99
CA PRO A 109 -2.14 -32.51 -16.80
C PRO A 109 -1.81 -31.03 -16.62
N PHE A 110 -1.43 -30.59 -15.41
CA PHE A 110 -1.07 -29.20 -15.17
C PHE A 110 0.35 -28.90 -15.64
N LEU A 111 1.30 -29.83 -15.47
CA LEU A 111 2.65 -29.74 -16.02
C LEU A 111 2.62 -29.53 -17.53
N GLU A 112 1.80 -30.32 -18.24
CA GLU A 112 1.63 -30.17 -19.69
C GLU A 112 1.09 -28.80 -20.07
N GLN A 113 0.07 -28.30 -19.36
CA GLN A 113 -0.47 -26.97 -19.60
C GLN A 113 0.58 -25.87 -19.34
N SER A 114 1.38 -26.02 -18.28
CA SER A 114 2.46 -25.09 -17.94
C SER A 114 3.53 -25.04 -19.05
N ILE A 115 4.04 -26.19 -19.51
CA ILE A 115 5.01 -26.27 -20.63
C ILE A 115 4.44 -25.63 -21.89
N ARG A 116 3.19 -25.96 -22.25
CA ARG A 116 2.51 -25.37 -23.42
C ARG A 116 2.37 -23.86 -23.31
N SER A 117 2.17 -23.32 -22.12
CA SER A 117 2.10 -21.86 -21.88
C SER A 117 3.43 -21.16 -22.18
N VAL A 118 4.55 -21.84 -21.92
CA VAL A 118 5.90 -21.35 -22.28
C VAL A 118 6.12 -21.45 -23.80
N GLN A 119 5.73 -22.54 -24.45
CA GLN A 119 5.83 -22.68 -25.91
C GLN A 119 4.97 -21.66 -26.66
N ALA A 120 3.85 -21.22 -26.05
CA ALA A 120 2.93 -20.23 -26.63
C ALA A 120 3.43 -18.77 -26.49
N GLN A 121 4.60 -18.51 -25.88
CA GLN A 121 5.14 -17.17 -25.75
C GLN A 121 5.44 -16.53 -27.10
N LEU A 122 4.99 -15.30 -27.30
CA LEU A 122 5.28 -14.54 -28.54
C LEU A 122 6.73 -14.08 -28.64
N TYR A 123 7.39 -13.88 -27.51
CA TYR A 123 8.82 -13.63 -27.43
C TYR A 123 9.56 -14.97 -27.52
N SER A 124 10.39 -15.16 -28.52
CA SER A 124 10.95 -16.48 -28.86
C SER A 124 12.33 -16.77 -28.23
N ASN A 125 13.05 -15.75 -27.73
CA ASN A 125 14.40 -15.94 -27.16
C ASN A 125 14.33 -16.33 -25.68
N TRP A 126 13.85 -17.54 -25.43
CA TRP A 126 13.75 -18.15 -24.11
C TRP A 126 14.31 -19.56 -24.09
N GLU A 127 14.55 -20.05 -22.90
CA GLU A 127 14.81 -21.46 -22.60
C GLU A 127 14.00 -21.88 -21.37
N LEU A 128 13.61 -23.16 -21.31
CA LEU A 128 12.91 -23.73 -20.17
C LEU A 128 13.81 -24.78 -19.53
N CYS A 129 14.32 -24.49 -18.34
CA CYS A 129 15.21 -25.34 -17.56
C CYS A 129 14.41 -26.10 -16.50
N ILE A 130 14.19 -27.38 -16.71
CA ILE A 130 13.36 -28.23 -15.85
C ILE A 130 14.26 -29.14 -15.00
N THR A 131 14.02 -29.14 -13.70
CA THR A 131 14.65 -30.09 -12.78
C THR A 131 13.60 -31.09 -12.31
N VAL A 132 13.80 -32.36 -12.59
CA VAL A 132 12.94 -33.43 -12.11
C VAL A 132 13.56 -34.04 -10.84
N ASP A 133 12.82 -34.00 -9.74
CA ASP A 133 13.24 -34.56 -8.48
C ASP A 133 12.99 -36.08 -8.50
N ASN A 134 14.09 -36.79 -8.39
CA ASN A 134 14.24 -38.27 -8.31
C ASN A 134 13.29 -39.16 -9.17
N ILE A 135 13.74 -40.37 -9.37
CA ILE A 135 13.19 -41.55 -10.09
C ILE A 135 11.70 -41.85 -9.79
N GLN A 136 11.15 -41.36 -8.70
CA GLN A 136 9.73 -41.52 -8.34
C GLN A 136 8.75 -40.82 -9.28
N ASN A 137 9.21 -39.79 -10.04
CA ASN A 137 8.39 -39.02 -11.01
C ASN A 137 8.66 -39.47 -12.45
N GLN A 138 8.72 -40.77 -12.68
CA GLN A 138 9.04 -41.35 -14.00
C GLN A 138 8.14 -40.83 -15.13
N GLU A 139 6.83 -40.69 -14.86
CA GLU A 139 5.87 -40.18 -15.84
C GLU A 139 6.16 -38.72 -16.22
N ALA A 140 6.42 -37.88 -15.24
CA ALA A 140 6.80 -36.48 -15.48
C ALA A 140 8.11 -36.37 -16.26
N TYR A 141 9.11 -37.19 -15.90
CA TYR A 141 10.37 -37.23 -16.61
C TYR A 141 10.23 -37.64 -18.08
N GLN A 142 9.42 -38.68 -18.37
CA GLN A 142 9.15 -39.10 -19.74
C GLN A 142 8.41 -38.00 -20.52
N LEU A 143 7.42 -37.35 -19.91
CA LEU A 143 6.73 -36.22 -20.53
C LEU A 143 7.69 -35.09 -20.89
N VAL A 144 8.53 -34.66 -19.95
CA VAL A 144 9.52 -33.59 -20.19
C VAL A 144 10.51 -33.97 -21.28
N LYS A 145 11.00 -35.22 -21.30
CA LYS A 145 11.88 -35.72 -22.38
C LYS A 145 11.22 -35.67 -23.76
N GLN A 146 9.93 -36.02 -23.85
CA GLN A 146 9.19 -35.90 -25.11
C GLN A 146 9.15 -34.45 -25.60
N TYR A 147 8.86 -33.46 -24.71
CA TYR A 147 8.89 -32.06 -25.06
C TYR A 147 10.29 -31.55 -25.43
N ALA A 148 11.33 -31.97 -24.71
CA ALA A 148 12.72 -31.61 -25.00
C ALA A 148 13.21 -32.18 -26.35
N ALA A 149 12.73 -33.34 -26.75
CA ALA A 149 13.05 -33.92 -28.07
C ALA A 149 12.38 -33.14 -29.24
N GLN A 150 11.29 -32.45 -28.99
CA GLN A 150 10.55 -31.65 -29.99
C GLN A 150 10.96 -30.18 -30.03
N ASP A 151 11.45 -29.62 -28.91
CA ASP A 151 11.84 -28.20 -28.79
C ASP A 151 13.19 -28.12 -28.02
N SER A 152 14.26 -27.81 -28.76
CA SER A 152 15.63 -27.72 -28.21
C SER A 152 15.81 -26.60 -27.15
N ARG A 153 14.83 -25.73 -26.98
CA ARG A 153 14.83 -24.69 -25.93
C ARG A 153 14.40 -25.29 -24.57
N ILE A 154 13.86 -26.48 -24.53
CA ILE A 154 13.49 -27.20 -23.29
C ILE A 154 14.64 -28.09 -22.89
N ILE A 155 15.22 -27.82 -21.72
CA ILE A 155 16.38 -28.53 -21.17
C ILE A 155 15.95 -29.18 -19.87
N CYS A 156 16.31 -30.44 -19.63
CA CYS A 156 15.97 -31.09 -18.37
C CYS A 156 17.18 -31.79 -17.76
N THR A 157 17.19 -31.80 -16.43
CA THR A 157 18.11 -32.60 -15.63
C THR A 157 17.37 -33.35 -14.52
N VAL A 158 17.99 -34.42 -14.02
CA VAL A 158 17.47 -35.12 -12.84
C VAL A 158 18.25 -34.64 -11.62
N ASN A 159 17.55 -34.20 -10.60
CA ASN A 159 18.13 -33.88 -9.31
C ASN A 159 18.04 -35.13 -8.39
N ASN A 160 19.16 -35.58 -7.87
CA ASN A 160 19.20 -36.73 -6.98
C ASN A 160 19.13 -36.38 -5.50
N THR A 161 18.86 -35.10 -5.18
CA THR A 161 18.67 -34.64 -3.81
C THR A 161 17.20 -34.82 -3.40
N GLU A 162 16.97 -35.48 -2.28
CA GLU A 162 15.59 -35.74 -1.81
C GLU A 162 14.88 -34.45 -1.40
N GLY A 163 13.96 -33.99 -2.27
CA GLY A 163 12.82 -33.17 -1.89
C GLY A 163 13.06 -31.70 -1.53
N SER A 164 14.22 -31.08 -1.78
CA SER A 164 14.41 -29.64 -1.52
C SER A 164 14.13 -28.80 -2.75
N LEU A 165 13.15 -27.87 -2.60
CA LEU A 165 12.79 -26.92 -3.65
C LEU A 165 13.94 -25.95 -3.96
N ALA A 166 14.68 -25.51 -2.94
CA ALA A 166 15.84 -24.64 -3.11
C ALA A 166 16.96 -25.33 -3.93
N GLU A 167 17.25 -26.61 -3.65
CA GLU A 167 18.25 -27.36 -4.39
C GLU A 167 17.81 -27.62 -5.84
N SER A 168 16.52 -27.95 -6.06
CA SER A 168 15.95 -28.13 -7.39
C SER A 168 15.93 -26.81 -8.19
N ASN A 169 15.62 -25.66 -7.56
CA ASN A 169 15.74 -24.35 -8.20
C ASN A 169 17.19 -24.04 -8.58
N ASN A 170 18.16 -24.32 -7.70
CA ASN A 170 19.58 -24.09 -8.00
C ASN A 170 20.06 -24.96 -9.16
N ALA A 171 19.66 -26.24 -9.19
CA ALA A 171 20.03 -27.16 -10.31
C ALA A 171 19.42 -26.63 -11.64
N ALA A 172 18.20 -26.12 -11.65
CA ALA A 172 17.62 -25.52 -12.84
C ALA A 172 18.33 -24.19 -13.21
N LEU A 173 18.73 -23.38 -12.21
CA LEU A 173 19.51 -22.17 -12.41
C LEU A 173 20.91 -22.42 -13.01
N GLU A 174 21.54 -23.51 -12.64
CA GLU A 174 22.84 -23.90 -13.24
C GLU A 174 22.72 -24.24 -14.73
N LEU A 175 21.58 -24.80 -15.17
CA LEU A 175 21.30 -25.04 -16.59
C LEU A 175 21.03 -23.73 -17.35
N SER A 176 20.69 -22.64 -16.65
CA SER A 176 20.25 -21.40 -17.28
C SER A 176 21.43 -20.62 -17.88
N SER A 177 21.24 -20.17 -19.13
CA SER A 177 22.17 -19.31 -19.86
C SER A 177 21.64 -17.92 -20.13
N GLY A 178 20.38 -17.65 -19.77
CA GLY A 178 19.72 -16.36 -20.00
C GLY A 178 20.29 -15.24 -19.13
N ALA A 179 20.25 -14.03 -19.67
CA ALA A 179 20.65 -12.81 -18.93
C ALA A 179 19.73 -12.55 -17.72
N TYR A 180 18.48 -12.96 -17.84
CA TYR A 180 17.49 -12.96 -16.77
C TYR A 180 16.86 -14.34 -16.66
N PHE A 181 16.42 -14.70 -15.46
CA PHE A 181 15.59 -15.86 -15.27
C PHE A 181 14.34 -15.56 -14.46
N THR A 182 13.33 -16.39 -14.59
CA THR A 182 12.10 -16.36 -13.80
C THR A 182 11.72 -17.77 -13.37
N ILE A 183 10.93 -17.89 -12.31
CA ILE A 183 10.43 -19.16 -11.79
C ILE A 183 9.02 -19.39 -12.31
N LEU A 184 8.72 -20.60 -12.77
CA LEU A 184 7.38 -21.04 -13.10
C LEU A 184 7.06 -22.31 -12.34
N GLU A 185 6.07 -22.26 -11.45
CA GLU A 185 5.58 -23.49 -10.81
C GLU A 185 4.90 -24.40 -11.85
N HIS A 186 5.11 -25.71 -11.73
CA HIS A 186 4.64 -26.72 -12.69
C HIS A 186 3.11 -26.80 -12.85
N LYS A 187 2.35 -26.17 -11.97
CA LYS A 187 0.87 -26.11 -12.04
C LYS A 187 0.33 -24.78 -12.57
N ASP A 188 1.18 -23.77 -12.70
CA ASP A 188 0.81 -22.40 -13.04
C ASP A 188 0.97 -22.12 -14.54
N ILE A 189 0.46 -20.99 -14.99
CA ILE A 189 0.41 -20.66 -16.41
C ILE A 189 0.92 -19.24 -16.64
N LEU A 190 1.75 -19.06 -17.69
CA LEU A 190 2.13 -17.74 -18.20
C LEU A 190 1.14 -17.25 -19.25
N CYS A 191 0.79 -15.96 -19.24
CA CYS A 191 0.11 -15.37 -20.37
C CYS A 191 1.06 -15.33 -21.59
N ALA A 192 0.53 -15.43 -22.81
CA ALA A 192 1.32 -15.48 -24.05
C ALA A 192 2.23 -14.26 -24.30
N LEU A 193 1.99 -13.16 -23.59
CA LEU A 193 2.79 -11.92 -23.64
C LEU A 193 3.77 -11.76 -22.46
N ALA A 194 3.89 -12.75 -21.56
CA ALA A 194 4.66 -12.59 -20.33
C ALA A 194 6.12 -12.21 -20.62
N LEU A 195 6.82 -13.02 -21.41
CA LEU A 195 8.22 -12.77 -21.73
C LEU A 195 8.43 -11.53 -22.62
N TYR A 196 7.43 -11.18 -23.44
CA TYR A 196 7.44 -9.92 -24.19
C TYR A 196 7.46 -8.70 -23.27
N TYR A 197 6.60 -8.67 -22.23
CA TYR A 197 6.58 -7.55 -21.30
C TYR A 197 7.84 -7.47 -20.44
N ILE A 198 8.42 -8.59 -20.05
CA ILE A 198 9.72 -8.63 -19.37
C ILE A 198 10.81 -8.06 -20.29
N ALA A 199 10.93 -8.53 -21.54
CA ALA A 199 11.89 -8.04 -22.49
C ALA A 199 11.70 -6.55 -22.82
N LEU A 200 10.46 -6.09 -22.90
CA LEU A 200 10.10 -4.69 -23.13
C LEU A 200 10.57 -3.80 -21.97
N GLU A 201 10.36 -4.21 -20.72
CA GLU A 201 10.78 -3.46 -19.54
C GLU A 201 12.30 -3.43 -19.44
N ILE A 202 13.00 -4.53 -19.73
CA ILE A 202 14.47 -4.57 -19.78
C ILE A 202 15.02 -3.60 -20.85
N ASN A 203 14.38 -3.52 -22.02
CA ASN A 203 14.79 -2.58 -23.07
C ASN A 203 14.55 -1.12 -22.65
N SER A 204 13.49 -0.85 -21.87
CA SER A 204 13.18 0.49 -21.37
C SER A 204 14.11 0.91 -20.24
N TYR A 205 14.54 -0.04 -19.42
CA TYR A 205 15.35 0.16 -18.23
C TYR A 205 16.47 -0.89 -18.16
N PRO A 206 17.56 -0.74 -18.95
CA PRO A 206 18.62 -1.76 -19.06
C PRO A 206 19.35 -2.09 -17.75
N GLU A 207 19.32 -1.17 -16.79
CA GLU A 207 19.94 -1.37 -15.47
C GLU A 207 19.05 -2.13 -14.48
N SER A 208 17.87 -2.59 -14.92
CA SER A 208 16.97 -3.36 -14.05
C SER A 208 17.64 -4.64 -13.53
N GLY A 209 17.54 -4.86 -12.22
CA GLY A 209 18.06 -6.08 -11.57
C GLY A 209 16.95 -7.06 -11.20
N LEU A 210 15.74 -6.52 -10.97
CA LEU A 210 14.55 -7.26 -10.57
C LEU A 210 13.31 -6.65 -11.22
N LEU A 211 12.49 -7.50 -11.85
CA LEU A 211 11.19 -7.12 -12.41
C LEU A 211 10.12 -8.03 -11.83
N TYR A 212 8.96 -7.51 -11.48
CA TYR A 212 7.81 -8.28 -11.01
C TYR A 212 6.52 -7.78 -11.66
N SER A 213 5.50 -8.64 -11.68
CA SER A 213 4.24 -8.33 -12.35
C SER A 213 3.02 -8.47 -11.45
N ASP A 214 1.88 -7.95 -11.92
CA ASP A 214 0.58 -8.33 -11.39
C ASP A 214 0.28 -9.79 -11.71
N GLU A 215 -0.58 -10.40 -10.90
CA GLU A 215 -0.98 -11.80 -11.04
C GLU A 215 -2.47 -11.98 -10.73
N ASP A 216 -3.02 -13.12 -11.10
CA ASP A 216 -4.33 -13.58 -10.64
C ASP A 216 -4.32 -15.09 -10.37
N SER A 217 -5.43 -15.59 -9.87
CA SER A 217 -5.61 -17.02 -9.66
C SER A 217 -6.42 -17.66 -10.77
N ILE A 218 -6.14 -18.92 -11.07
CA ILE A 218 -6.96 -19.79 -11.91
C ILE A 218 -7.44 -21.02 -11.12
N ASN A 219 -8.67 -21.45 -11.39
CA ASN A 219 -9.16 -22.72 -10.85
C ASN A 219 -8.73 -23.91 -11.72
N GLU A 220 -9.19 -25.13 -11.37
CA GLU A 220 -8.90 -26.37 -12.13
C GLU A 220 -9.36 -26.31 -13.59
N HIS A 221 -10.40 -25.51 -13.88
CA HIS A 221 -10.98 -25.33 -15.22
C HIS A 221 -10.33 -24.20 -16.01
N GLY A 222 -9.35 -23.48 -15.43
CA GLY A 222 -8.67 -22.36 -16.07
C GLY A 222 -9.44 -21.05 -15.98
N GLU A 223 -10.48 -20.94 -15.14
CA GLU A 223 -11.21 -19.68 -14.92
C GLU A 223 -10.41 -18.76 -14.00
N ARG A 224 -10.20 -17.53 -14.45
CA ARG A 224 -9.39 -16.53 -13.74
C ARG A 224 -10.21 -15.78 -12.69
N LYS A 225 -9.63 -15.58 -11.51
CA LYS A 225 -10.24 -14.89 -10.36
C LYS A 225 -9.17 -14.18 -9.50
N ASP A 226 -9.62 -13.39 -8.54
CA ASP A 226 -8.81 -12.79 -7.47
C ASP A 226 -7.56 -12.05 -7.98
N PRO A 227 -7.70 -11.00 -8.83
CA PRO A 227 -6.56 -10.28 -9.37
C PRO A 227 -5.80 -9.53 -8.27
N PHE A 228 -4.49 -9.75 -8.18
CA PHE A 228 -3.59 -9.01 -7.33
C PHE A 228 -2.86 -7.93 -8.13
N PHE A 229 -3.41 -6.73 -8.13
CA PHE A 229 -2.82 -5.53 -8.69
C PHE A 229 -1.90 -4.88 -7.66
N LYS A 230 -0.61 -5.03 -7.86
CA LYS A 230 0.45 -4.63 -6.93
C LYS A 230 0.78 -3.14 -7.09
N PRO A 231 1.26 -2.45 -6.05
CA PRO A 231 1.89 -1.13 -6.20
C PRO A 231 3.27 -1.26 -6.86
N ASP A 232 3.87 -0.15 -7.25
CA ASP A 232 5.31 -0.11 -7.50
C ASP A 232 6.05 -0.50 -6.22
N PHE A 233 7.36 -0.82 -6.30
CA PHE A 233 8.07 -1.43 -5.19
C PHE A 233 7.88 -0.65 -3.87
N ASN A 234 7.32 -1.31 -2.89
CA ASN A 234 6.93 -0.76 -1.60
C ASN A 234 7.65 -1.54 -0.51
N TYR A 235 8.80 -1.01 -0.08
CA TYR A 235 9.68 -1.73 0.84
C TYR A 235 8.99 -2.11 2.16
N GLU A 236 8.24 -1.18 2.75
CA GLU A 236 7.55 -1.44 4.04
C GLU A 236 6.46 -2.51 3.89
N LEU A 237 5.74 -2.52 2.76
CA LEU A 237 4.77 -3.58 2.46
C LEU A 237 5.47 -4.90 2.16
N PHE A 238 6.63 -4.85 1.48
CA PHE A 238 7.44 -6.05 1.19
C PHE A 238 7.97 -6.71 2.46
N LEU A 239 8.29 -5.97 3.51
CA LEU A 239 8.63 -6.54 4.82
C LEU A 239 7.45 -7.29 5.45
N CYS A 240 6.22 -6.85 5.18
CA CYS A 240 5.02 -7.43 5.78
C CYS A 240 4.48 -8.64 5.02
N GLN A 241 4.60 -8.65 3.70
CA GLN A 241 4.14 -9.73 2.82
C GLN A 241 5.00 -9.80 1.56
N ASN A 242 5.16 -10.99 0.98
CA ASN A 242 5.82 -11.14 -0.32
C ASN A 242 4.94 -10.54 -1.44
N MET A 243 4.90 -9.19 -1.52
CA MET A 243 4.11 -8.48 -2.53
C MET A 243 4.64 -8.67 -3.96
N ILE A 244 5.92 -9.04 -4.11
CA ILE A 244 6.51 -9.33 -5.42
C ILE A 244 5.84 -10.57 -6.02
N GLY A 245 5.63 -11.61 -5.20
CA GLY A 245 4.89 -12.81 -5.55
C GLY A 245 5.48 -13.58 -6.73
N HIS A 246 4.59 -14.17 -7.54
CA HIS A 246 4.96 -14.97 -8.69
C HIS A 246 5.29 -14.09 -9.89
N LEU A 247 6.04 -14.69 -10.83
CA LEU A 247 6.69 -14.07 -11.96
C LEU A 247 7.54 -12.86 -11.57
N CYS A 248 8.59 -13.17 -10.84
CA CYS A 248 9.70 -12.26 -10.65
C CYS A 248 10.83 -12.65 -11.62
N ALA A 249 11.29 -11.70 -12.44
CA ALA A 249 12.44 -11.89 -13.30
C ALA A 249 13.68 -11.25 -12.68
N TYR A 250 14.69 -12.06 -12.43
CA TYR A 250 15.94 -11.66 -11.79
C TYR A 250 17.08 -11.60 -12.82
N LYS A 251 17.97 -10.63 -12.68
CA LYS A 251 19.23 -10.61 -13.43
C LYS A 251 20.10 -11.77 -12.96
N THR A 252 20.36 -12.72 -13.84
CA THR A 252 21.00 -14.01 -13.51
C THR A 252 22.37 -13.83 -12.83
N SER A 253 23.17 -12.84 -13.29
CA SER A 253 24.49 -12.57 -12.72
C SER A 253 24.45 -12.17 -11.24
N ILE A 254 23.43 -11.43 -10.81
CA ILE A 254 23.26 -11.01 -9.41
C ILE A 254 22.95 -12.24 -8.55
N VAL A 255 21.99 -13.07 -8.98
CA VAL A 255 21.58 -14.25 -8.21
C VAL A 255 22.72 -15.27 -8.09
N LYS A 256 23.47 -15.52 -9.17
CA LYS A 256 24.67 -16.37 -9.11
C LYS A 256 25.74 -15.82 -8.16
N ALA A 257 25.95 -14.50 -8.13
CA ALA A 257 26.92 -13.85 -7.25
C ALA A 257 26.56 -13.98 -5.76
N ILE A 258 25.27 -13.96 -5.40
CA ILE A 258 24.78 -14.09 -4.02
C ILE A 258 24.53 -15.55 -3.59
N GLY A 259 24.87 -16.54 -4.44
CA GLY A 259 24.81 -17.97 -4.11
C GLY A 259 23.45 -18.64 -4.27
N GLY A 260 22.55 -18.10 -5.10
CA GLY A 260 21.27 -18.74 -5.46
C GLY A 260 20.29 -18.90 -4.30
N PHE A 261 19.46 -19.95 -4.37
CA PHE A 261 18.43 -20.27 -3.37
C PHE A 261 19.04 -20.99 -2.15
N GLN A 262 18.50 -20.75 -0.97
CA GLN A 262 19.01 -21.31 0.28
C GLN A 262 17.98 -22.24 0.96
N LYS A 263 18.39 -23.48 1.23
CA LYS A 263 17.54 -24.55 1.80
C LYS A 263 16.94 -24.20 3.18
N ILE A 264 17.62 -23.36 3.97
CA ILE A 264 17.14 -22.96 5.30
C ILE A 264 15.79 -22.22 5.27
N TYR A 265 15.40 -21.69 4.09
CA TYR A 265 14.12 -20.95 3.91
C TYR A 265 13.10 -21.77 3.12
N GLU A 266 13.18 -23.09 3.15
CA GLU A 266 12.27 -23.99 2.42
C GLU A 266 10.80 -23.59 2.60
N GLY A 267 10.10 -23.36 1.47
CA GLY A 267 8.74 -22.81 1.41
C GLY A 267 8.64 -21.29 1.39
N SER A 268 9.77 -20.56 1.58
CA SER A 268 9.88 -19.09 1.45
C SER A 268 11.22 -18.71 0.81
N GLU A 269 11.83 -19.63 0.04
CA GLU A 269 13.13 -19.43 -0.59
C GLU A 269 13.12 -18.34 -1.67
N ASP A 270 12.00 -18.12 -2.32
CA ASP A 270 11.77 -17.03 -3.27
C ASP A 270 11.77 -15.67 -2.56
N TYR A 271 11.18 -15.61 -1.36
CA TYR A 271 11.11 -14.38 -0.55
C TYR A 271 12.51 -14.00 -0.01
N ASP A 272 13.26 -14.98 0.51
CA ASP A 272 14.66 -14.74 0.92
C ASP A 272 15.52 -14.31 -0.28
N LEU A 273 15.39 -15.01 -1.43
CA LEU A 273 16.13 -14.64 -2.65
C LEU A 273 15.83 -13.20 -3.04
N ALA A 274 14.54 -12.78 -3.03
CA ALA A 274 14.16 -11.44 -3.35
C ALA A 274 14.78 -10.42 -2.38
N PHE A 275 14.83 -10.69 -1.05
CA PHE A 275 15.54 -9.84 -0.09
C PHE A 275 17.03 -9.70 -0.42
N ARG A 276 17.72 -10.79 -0.65
CA ARG A 276 19.16 -10.76 -0.97
C ARG A 276 19.45 -10.03 -2.29
N VAL A 277 18.55 -10.15 -3.28
CA VAL A 277 18.70 -9.41 -4.55
C VAL A 277 18.47 -7.92 -4.36
N ILE A 278 17.41 -7.51 -3.65
CA ILE A 278 17.15 -6.06 -3.43
C ILE A 278 18.20 -5.41 -2.52
N GLU A 279 18.91 -6.17 -1.71
CA GLU A 279 20.08 -5.69 -0.94
C GLU A 279 21.22 -5.20 -1.84
N GLU A 280 21.32 -5.72 -3.05
CA GLU A 280 22.32 -5.38 -4.08
C GLU A 280 21.82 -4.31 -5.09
N LEU A 281 20.55 -3.91 -5.00
CA LEU A 281 19.92 -3.02 -5.97
C LEU A 281 19.62 -1.64 -5.40
N LYS A 282 19.64 -0.65 -6.29
CA LYS A 282 19.02 0.65 -6.03
C LYS A 282 17.52 0.57 -6.31
N PRO A 283 16.68 1.43 -5.67
CA PRO A 283 15.23 1.42 -5.87
C PRO A 283 14.77 1.47 -7.33
N GLU A 284 15.44 2.28 -8.17
CA GLU A 284 15.11 2.44 -9.58
C GLU A 284 15.43 1.21 -10.45
N GLN A 285 16.21 0.26 -9.94
CA GLN A 285 16.52 -1.01 -10.59
C GLN A 285 15.49 -2.11 -10.31
N ILE A 286 14.51 -1.82 -9.45
CA ILE A 286 13.39 -2.70 -9.14
C ILE A 286 12.17 -2.19 -9.92
N ARG A 287 11.67 -3.01 -10.87
CA ARG A 287 10.66 -2.57 -11.82
C ARG A 287 9.37 -3.35 -11.68
N HIS A 288 8.24 -2.65 -11.71
CA HIS A 288 6.91 -3.22 -11.72
C HIS A 288 6.32 -3.20 -13.13
N ILE A 289 5.80 -4.35 -13.55
CA ILE A 289 5.02 -4.50 -14.78
C ILE A 289 3.54 -4.57 -14.37
N PRO A 290 2.75 -3.47 -14.48
CA PRO A 290 1.38 -3.42 -13.99
C PRO A 290 0.41 -4.15 -14.94
N ARG A 291 0.70 -5.41 -15.22
CA ARG A 291 -0.09 -6.30 -16.08
C ARG A 291 -0.15 -7.69 -15.48
N ILE A 292 -1.29 -8.33 -15.60
CA ILE A 292 -1.47 -9.72 -15.19
C ILE A 292 -0.84 -10.60 -16.28
N ILE A 293 0.33 -11.15 -15.98
CA ILE A 293 1.07 -12.01 -16.90
C ILE A 293 1.40 -13.38 -16.32
N TYR A 294 0.96 -13.64 -15.09
CA TYR A 294 1.08 -14.90 -14.37
C TYR A 294 -0.27 -15.31 -13.79
N HIS A 295 -0.60 -16.59 -13.89
CA HIS A 295 -1.84 -17.18 -13.42
C HIS A 295 -1.53 -18.32 -12.45
N LYS A 296 -1.71 -18.05 -11.14
CA LYS A 296 -1.48 -19.03 -10.07
C LYS A 296 -2.63 -20.00 -9.96
N ARG A 297 -2.39 -21.31 -10.06
CA ARG A 297 -3.42 -22.33 -9.91
C ARG A 297 -3.72 -22.60 -8.43
N VAL A 298 -4.99 -22.49 -8.08
CA VAL A 298 -5.51 -22.77 -6.73
C VAL A 298 -6.52 -23.91 -6.84
N LEU A 299 -6.22 -25.04 -6.18
CA LEU A 299 -7.03 -26.25 -6.17
C LEU A 299 -7.98 -26.24 -4.96
N GLU A 300 -9.25 -26.67 -5.15
CA GLU A 300 -10.24 -26.68 -4.07
C GLU A 300 -9.92 -27.71 -2.96
N THR A 301 -9.19 -28.77 -3.30
CA THR A 301 -8.83 -29.85 -2.37
C THR A 301 -7.68 -29.50 -1.41
N GLU A 302 -6.99 -28.38 -1.61
CA GLU A 302 -5.85 -27.97 -0.79
C GLU A 302 -6.24 -27.39 0.60
N ASN A 303 -7.53 -27.19 0.90
CA ASN A 303 -7.97 -26.37 2.05
C ASN A 303 -7.66 -26.93 3.47
N SER A 304 -7.45 -28.23 3.66
CA SER A 304 -7.20 -28.79 5.02
C SER A 304 -5.72 -29.06 5.33
N ALA A 305 -4.91 -29.42 4.33
CA ALA A 305 -3.46 -29.55 4.48
C ALA A 305 -2.73 -28.19 4.50
N LEU A 306 -3.38 -27.16 3.92
CA LEU A 306 -2.86 -25.79 3.79
C LEU A 306 -2.54 -25.12 5.12
N LEU A 307 -3.29 -25.36 6.19
CA LEU A 307 -3.08 -24.69 7.49
C LEU A 307 -1.71 -25.05 8.10
N ALA A 308 -1.33 -26.32 8.09
CA ALA A 308 -0.04 -26.77 8.62
C ALA A 308 1.13 -26.30 7.75
N ILE A 309 0.97 -26.39 6.41
CA ILE A 309 1.95 -25.88 5.43
C ILE A 309 2.09 -24.37 5.58
N GLN A 310 0.99 -23.62 5.70
CA GLN A 310 1.01 -22.17 5.90
C GLN A 310 1.71 -21.76 7.20
N GLN A 311 1.54 -22.50 8.29
CA GLN A 311 2.23 -22.22 9.55
C GLN A 311 3.73 -22.45 9.43
N GLN A 312 4.16 -23.53 8.78
CA GLN A 312 5.57 -23.82 8.55
C GLN A 312 6.19 -22.79 7.60
N THR A 313 5.54 -22.48 6.48
CA THR A 313 5.95 -21.44 5.54
C THR A 313 6.04 -20.06 6.21
N HIS A 314 5.12 -19.74 7.13
CA HIS A 314 5.18 -18.48 7.83
C HIS A 314 6.39 -18.37 8.78
N ALA A 315 6.79 -19.46 9.43
CA ALA A 315 8.00 -19.50 10.26
C ALA A 315 9.26 -19.20 9.43
N THR A 316 9.38 -19.78 8.24
CA THR A 316 10.51 -19.53 7.31
C THR A 316 10.44 -18.12 6.70
N THR A 317 9.24 -17.57 6.48
CA THR A 317 9.02 -16.17 6.09
C THR A 317 9.57 -15.22 7.15
N LEU A 318 9.22 -15.41 8.43
CA LEU A 318 9.74 -14.61 9.54
C LEU A 318 11.26 -14.71 9.66
N LEU A 319 11.81 -15.92 9.44
CA LEU A 319 13.25 -16.16 9.44
C LEU A 319 13.96 -15.35 8.34
N ALA A 320 13.40 -15.36 7.11
CA ALA A 320 13.94 -14.60 5.97
C ALA A 320 13.99 -13.08 6.26
N VAL A 321 12.89 -12.52 6.78
CA VAL A 321 12.81 -11.08 7.14
C VAL A 321 13.79 -10.74 8.27
N ASN A 322 13.84 -11.54 9.33
CA ASN A 322 14.76 -11.28 10.45
C ASN A 322 16.24 -11.42 10.04
N HIS A 323 16.57 -12.34 9.12
CA HIS A 323 17.91 -12.43 8.54
C HIS A 323 18.24 -11.24 7.63
N HIS A 324 17.27 -10.73 6.87
CA HIS A 324 17.43 -9.48 6.14
C HIS A 324 17.78 -8.32 7.09
N PHE A 325 17.06 -8.16 8.20
CA PHE A 325 17.39 -7.14 9.22
C PHE A 325 18.82 -7.30 9.76
N LYS A 326 19.23 -8.53 10.05
CA LYS A 326 20.58 -8.82 10.51
C LYS A 326 21.64 -8.43 9.46
N ARG A 327 21.45 -8.80 8.18
CA ARG A 327 22.38 -8.46 7.09
C ARG A 327 22.50 -6.95 6.89
N ARG A 328 21.36 -6.25 6.95
CA ARG A 328 21.29 -4.79 6.79
C ARG A 328 21.55 -3.99 8.06
N LYS A 329 21.79 -4.64 9.20
CA LYS A 329 21.96 -4.03 10.53
C LYS A 329 20.78 -3.14 10.94
N ILE A 330 19.58 -3.57 10.58
CA ILE A 330 18.31 -2.90 10.96
C ILE A 330 17.90 -3.45 12.32
N HIS A 331 17.68 -2.56 13.28
CA HIS A 331 17.23 -2.93 14.62
C HIS A 331 15.70 -3.09 14.65
N ALA A 332 15.23 -4.22 14.17
CA ALA A 332 13.82 -4.56 14.09
C ALA A 332 13.60 -6.06 14.29
N ILE A 333 12.39 -6.45 14.60
CA ILE A 333 11.93 -7.84 14.69
C ILE A 333 10.66 -7.97 13.82
N ALA A 334 10.65 -9.00 12.98
CA ALA A 334 9.44 -9.46 12.31
C ALA A 334 8.76 -10.51 13.19
N GLU A 335 7.50 -10.32 13.45
CA GLU A 335 6.60 -11.22 14.20
C GLU A 335 5.33 -11.49 13.37
N ALA A 336 4.55 -12.51 13.75
CA ALA A 336 3.30 -12.79 13.06
C ALA A 336 2.30 -11.64 13.23
N SER A 337 1.65 -11.24 12.14
CA SER A 337 0.57 -10.25 12.22
C SER A 337 -0.69 -10.88 12.81
N GLU A 338 -1.25 -10.27 13.85
CA GLU A 338 -2.54 -10.67 14.43
C GLU A 338 -3.71 -10.30 13.51
N ASP A 339 -3.60 -9.19 12.78
CA ASP A 339 -4.67 -8.67 11.91
C ASP A 339 -4.75 -9.39 10.57
N VAL A 340 -3.62 -9.90 10.02
CA VAL A 340 -3.55 -10.51 8.70
C VAL A 340 -2.78 -11.83 8.79
N PRO A 341 -3.46 -12.97 8.94
CA PRO A 341 -2.81 -14.29 9.01
C PRO A 341 -1.88 -14.55 7.82
N GLY A 342 -0.69 -15.08 8.10
CA GLY A 342 0.34 -15.34 7.09
C GLY A 342 1.16 -14.12 6.65
N CYS A 343 0.89 -12.95 7.21
CA CYS A 343 1.68 -11.75 7.01
C CYS A 343 2.50 -11.39 8.27
N ASN A 344 3.48 -10.50 8.12
CA ASN A 344 4.36 -10.09 9.19
C ASN A 344 3.94 -8.71 9.75
N ARG A 345 4.15 -8.51 11.04
CA ARG A 345 4.24 -7.22 11.69
C ARG A 345 5.71 -6.90 11.93
N ILE A 346 6.15 -5.69 11.61
CA ILE A 346 7.51 -5.24 11.87
C ILE A 346 7.51 -4.29 13.06
N ARG A 347 8.30 -4.64 14.08
CA ARG A 347 8.50 -3.82 15.25
C ARG A 347 9.95 -3.31 15.28
N TYR A 348 10.13 -2.00 15.15
CA TYR A 348 11.45 -1.38 15.23
C TYR A 348 11.85 -1.15 16.68
N THR A 349 13.11 -1.47 17.00
CA THR A 349 13.69 -1.16 18.30
C THR A 349 14.06 0.32 18.35
N LEU A 350 13.60 1.02 19.36
CA LEU A 350 13.97 2.41 19.58
C LEU A 350 15.45 2.54 19.98
N PRO A 351 16.13 3.62 19.56
CA PRO A 351 17.50 3.88 20.02
C PRO A 351 17.52 4.07 21.54
N LEU A 352 18.65 3.70 22.18
CA LEU A 352 18.84 3.83 23.63
C LEU A 352 18.61 5.29 24.09
N GLN A 353 19.15 6.25 23.34
CA GLN A 353 18.84 7.65 23.52
C GLN A 353 17.64 7.98 22.61
N GLN A 354 16.47 7.98 23.21
CA GLN A 354 15.25 8.31 22.50
C GLN A 354 15.28 9.76 22.02
N PRO A 355 15.03 10.03 20.72
CA PRO A 355 14.97 11.39 20.22
C PRO A 355 13.82 12.18 20.85
N SER A 356 13.99 13.48 20.98
CA SER A 356 12.94 14.38 21.46
C SER A 356 11.87 14.60 20.40
N VAL A 357 10.59 14.63 20.82
CA VAL A 357 9.43 14.85 19.96
C VAL A 357 8.62 16.04 20.47
N ASP A 358 8.34 17.03 19.62
CA ASP A 358 7.43 18.13 19.92
C ASP A 358 6.09 17.90 19.18
N ILE A 359 5.02 17.66 19.93
CA ILE A 359 3.66 17.47 19.39
C ILE A 359 3.03 18.86 19.22
N ILE A 360 2.83 19.29 17.98
CA ILE A 360 2.36 20.63 17.62
C ILE A 360 0.88 20.59 17.31
N ILE A 361 0.08 21.33 18.10
CA ILE A 361 -1.39 21.29 18.04
C ILE A 361 -1.95 22.71 17.84
N PRO A 362 -2.28 23.11 16.59
CA PRO A 362 -3.01 24.34 16.35
C PRO A 362 -4.45 24.22 16.85
N THR A 363 -4.92 25.26 17.54
CA THR A 363 -6.29 25.31 18.06
C THR A 363 -6.90 26.72 17.95
N ARG A 364 -8.21 26.76 17.88
CA ARG A 364 -9.00 27.98 18.08
C ARG A 364 -10.34 27.60 18.67
N ASN A 365 -10.59 28.03 19.91
CA ASN A 365 -11.80 27.65 20.63
C ASN A 365 -11.95 26.13 20.79
N MET A 366 -13.17 25.59 20.94
CA MET A 366 -13.44 24.14 21.00
C MET A 366 -12.78 23.41 22.17
N ALA A 367 -12.84 24.00 23.37
CA ALA A 367 -12.24 23.48 24.60
C ALA A 367 -12.45 21.99 24.82
N HIS A 368 -13.62 21.44 24.47
CA HIS A 368 -13.96 20.05 24.71
C HIS A 368 -13.12 19.08 23.87
N LEU A 369 -12.84 19.39 22.60
CA LEU A 369 -12.01 18.57 21.72
C LEU A 369 -10.53 18.65 22.14
N LEU A 370 -10.02 19.87 22.34
CA LEU A 370 -8.66 20.09 22.79
C LEU A 370 -8.39 19.38 24.13
N ARG A 371 -9.37 19.39 25.07
CA ARG A 371 -9.27 18.69 26.35
C ARG A 371 -9.11 17.19 26.16
N ILE A 372 -9.92 16.55 25.33
CA ILE A 372 -9.83 15.11 25.04
C ILE A 372 -8.47 14.78 24.42
N CYS A 373 -8.03 15.58 23.44
CA CYS A 373 -6.75 15.41 22.78
C CYS A 373 -5.59 15.42 23.79
N ILE A 374 -5.48 16.50 24.59
CA ILE A 374 -4.40 16.65 25.56
C ILE A 374 -4.46 15.57 26.65
N LEU A 375 -5.64 15.31 27.23
CA LEU A 375 -5.77 14.30 28.29
C LEU A 375 -5.39 12.91 27.81
N THR A 376 -5.80 12.52 26.58
CA THR A 376 -5.45 11.19 26.05
C THR A 376 -3.97 11.09 25.71
N ILE A 377 -3.32 12.15 25.20
CA ILE A 377 -1.87 12.18 25.01
C ILE A 377 -1.16 12.00 26.35
N LEU A 378 -1.49 12.80 27.36
CA LEU A 378 -0.81 12.77 28.65
C LEU A 378 -1.02 11.47 29.42
N ALA A 379 -2.22 10.89 29.33
CA ALA A 379 -2.58 9.69 30.09
C ALA A 379 -2.10 8.39 29.44
N LYS A 380 -2.10 8.30 28.11
CA LYS A 380 -1.87 7.04 27.39
C LYS A 380 -0.46 6.91 26.81
N THR A 381 0.20 8.01 26.40
CA THR A 381 1.47 7.93 25.66
C THR A 381 2.58 7.29 26.52
N THR A 382 3.11 6.17 26.06
CA THR A 382 4.19 5.44 26.74
C THR A 382 5.57 6.00 26.42
N TYR A 383 5.76 6.62 25.26
CA TYR A 383 6.99 7.34 24.91
C TYR A 383 7.27 8.46 25.92
N LYS A 384 8.55 8.60 26.35
CA LYS A 384 8.84 9.49 27.48
C LYS A 384 9.41 10.85 27.08
N ASN A 385 10.16 10.91 25.98
CA ASN A 385 10.88 12.13 25.57
C ASN A 385 10.05 12.99 24.61
N TYR A 386 8.90 13.50 25.09
CA TYR A 386 8.05 14.40 24.30
C TYR A 386 7.64 15.66 25.04
N SER A 387 7.34 16.69 24.26
CA SER A 387 6.69 17.94 24.68
C SER A 387 5.46 18.21 23.79
N ILE A 388 4.60 19.11 24.21
CA ILE A 388 3.41 19.55 23.49
C ILE A 388 3.49 21.06 23.29
N THR A 389 3.43 21.51 22.03
CA THR A 389 3.31 22.93 21.69
C THR A 389 1.89 23.20 21.18
N ILE A 390 1.08 23.92 21.96
CA ILE A 390 -0.26 24.33 21.56
C ILE A 390 -0.16 25.72 20.92
N ILE A 391 -0.67 25.85 19.69
CA ILE A 391 -0.74 27.15 19.00
C ILE A 391 -2.17 27.66 19.11
N ASP A 392 -2.39 28.64 19.99
CA ASP A 392 -3.69 29.29 20.13
C ASP A 392 -3.87 30.40 19.07
N ASN A 393 -4.65 30.10 18.05
CA ASN A 393 -4.96 31.04 16.97
C ASN A 393 -6.11 31.98 17.33
N GLY A 394 -5.93 32.77 18.41
CA GLY A 394 -6.86 33.79 18.84
C GLY A 394 -8.17 33.24 19.38
N SER A 395 -8.13 32.31 20.32
CA SER A 395 -9.31 31.82 21.05
C SER A 395 -9.93 32.93 21.88
N THR A 396 -11.28 32.94 21.93
CA THR A 396 -12.09 33.94 22.63
C THR A 396 -13.10 33.30 23.61
N GLU A 397 -13.24 31.96 23.59
CA GLU A 397 -14.14 31.26 24.53
C GLU A 397 -13.47 31.14 25.90
N ASP A 398 -14.15 31.57 26.97
CA ASP A 398 -13.65 31.50 28.34
C ASP A 398 -13.24 30.08 28.75
N ALA A 399 -14.02 29.07 28.32
CA ALA A 399 -13.70 27.68 28.56
C ALA A 399 -12.37 27.24 27.92
N THR A 400 -12.04 27.76 26.72
CA THR A 400 -10.79 27.48 26.03
C THR A 400 -9.63 28.21 26.70
N LEU A 401 -9.79 29.48 27.05
CA LEU A 401 -8.78 30.29 27.75
C LEU A 401 -8.44 29.68 29.12
N SER A 402 -9.46 29.25 29.86
CA SER A 402 -9.27 28.54 31.14
C SER A 402 -8.53 27.23 30.97
N LEU A 403 -8.87 26.41 29.96
CA LEU A 403 -8.18 25.16 29.64
C LEU A 403 -6.69 25.42 29.31
N LEU A 404 -6.42 26.41 28.46
CA LEU A 404 -5.03 26.77 28.09
C LEU A 404 -4.23 27.19 29.31
N SER A 405 -4.81 28.01 30.22
CA SER A 405 -4.18 28.38 31.48
C SER A 405 -3.88 27.16 32.37
N GLN A 406 -4.80 26.20 32.46
CA GLN A 406 -4.57 24.93 33.18
C GLN A 406 -3.44 24.10 32.54
N CYS A 407 -3.37 24.03 31.22
CA CYS A 407 -2.34 23.29 30.51
C CYS A 407 -0.92 23.82 30.78
N GLN A 408 -0.76 25.11 30.99
CA GLN A 408 0.55 25.73 31.29
C GLN A 408 1.16 25.25 32.62
N THR A 409 0.39 24.61 33.49
CA THR A 409 0.91 24.04 34.75
C THR A 409 1.72 22.75 34.55
N ASP A 410 1.59 22.06 33.39
CA ASP A 410 2.39 20.91 33.03
C ASP A 410 3.66 21.37 32.27
N SER A 411 4.82 21.07 32.81
CA SER A 411 6.12 21.51 32.26
C SER A 411 6.41 21.00 30.85
N ARG A 412 5.68 19.96 30.38
CA ARG A 412 5.78 19.43 29.00
C ARG A 412 5.00 20.27 28.00
N ILE A 413 4.11 21.19 28.46
CA ILE A 413 3.19 21.93 27.59
C ILE A 413 3.65 23.37 27.46
N ARG A 414 3.87 23.80 26.23
CA ARG A 414 4.13 25.20 25.86
C ARG A 414 2.95 25.74 25.03
N ILE A 415 2.53 26.98 25.32
CA ILE A 415 1.49 27.65 24.55
C ILE A 415 2.11 28.83 23.80
N ILE A 416 1.83 28.88 22.50
CA ILE A 416 2.18 29.99 21.61
C ILE A 416 0.86 30.65 21.19
N ARG A 417 0.69 31.93 21.53
CA ARG A 417 -0.46 32.70 21.05
C ARG A 417 -0.12 33.35 19.71
N ASP A 418 -0.92 33.04 18.69
CA ASP A 418 -0.79 33.59 17.34
C ASP A 418 -2.13 34.04 16.83
N ASN A 419 -2.26 35.35 16.51
CA ASN A 419 -3.51 35.94 16.04
C ASN A 419 -3.53 36.04 14.50
N GLU A 420 -2.93 35.11 13.78
CA GLU A 420 -2.84 35.12 12.32
C GLU A 420 -4.22 35.20 11.65
N THR A 421 -4.40 36.20 10.82
CA THR A 421 -5.59 36.43 10.02
C THR A 421 -5.23 36.81 8.58
N PRO A 422 -5.81 36.17 7.55
CA PRO A 422 -6.76 35.05 7.62
C PRO A 422 -6.04 33.77 8.13
N PHE A 423 -6.84 32.81 8.63
CA PHE A 423 -6.34 31.52 9.11
C PHE A 423 -5.45 30.82 8.07
N ASN A 424 -4.22 30.51 8.46
CA ASN A 424 -3.24 29.82 7.63
C ASN A 424 -2.59 28.69 8.45
N TYR A 425 -3.09 27.47 8.26
CA TYR A 425 -2.59 26.29 8.96
C TYR A 425 -1.09 26.08 8.74
N SER A 426 -0.65 26.26 7.49
CA SER A 426 0.76 26.07 7.10
C SER A 426 1.67 27.05 7.85
N LYS A 427 1.33 28.30 7.91
CA LYS A 427 2.11 29.35 8.58
C LYS A 427 2.19 29.15 10.09
N LEU A 428 1.07 28.75 10.73
CA LEU A 428 1.03 28.47 12.16
C LEU A 428 2.00 27.33 12.51
N ASN A 429 1.92 26.20 11.78
CA ASN A 429 2.80 25.06 12.01
C ASN A 429 4.27 25.40 11.73
N ASN A 430 4.59 26.09 10.62
CA ASN A 430 5.96 26.47 10.29
C ASN A 430 6.61 27.28 11.40
N ARG A 431 5.91 28.28 11.97
CA ARG A 431 6.41 29.07 13.09
C ARG A 431 6.68 28.22 14.33
N ALA A 432 5.78 27.28 14.64
CA ALA A 432 5.97 26.41 15.80
C ALA A 432 7.17 25.47 15.58
N VAL A 433 7.32 24.87 14.39
CA VAL A 433 8.48 24.02 14.07
C VAL A 433 9.80 24.79 14.10
N GLN A 434 9.81 26.03 13.60
CA GLN A 434 11.00 26.90 13.66
C GLN A 434 11.41 27.19 15.11
N SER A 435 10.44 27.40 16.02
CA SER A 435 10.67 27.66 17.43
C SER A 435 10.92 26.42 18.29
N SER A 436 10.75 25.23 17.75
CA SER A 436 11.02 23.96 18.42
C SER A 436 12.52 23.64 18.41
N ALA A 437 13.00 23.01 19.48
CA ALA A 437 14.36 22.47 19.56
C ALA A 437 14.38 20.93 19.51
N ALA A 438 13.21 20.29 19.32
CA ALA A 438 13.10 18.84 19.29
C ALA A 438 13.71 18.23 18.01
N ASP A 439 14.15 16.97 18.09
CA ASP A 439 14.69 16.21 16.96
C ASP A 439 13.61 15.91 15.92
N TYR A 440 12.40 15.64 16.40
CA TYR A 440 11.21 15.34 15.60
C TYR A 440 10.06 16.26 15.97
N VAL A 441 9.20 16.53 15.00
CA VAL A 441 7.94 17.25 15.21
C VAL A 441 6.79 16.38 14.77
N CYS A 442 5.71 16.36 15.56
CA CYS A 442 4.46 15.68 15.24
C CYS A 442 3.38 16.71 15.03
N LEU A 443 2.99 16.98 13.77
CA LEU A 443 1.83 17.80 13.46
C LEU A 443 0.58 17.02 13.87
N MET A 444 -0.28 17.60 14.70
CA MET A 444 -1.48 16.94 15.20
C MET A 444 -2.67 17.89 15.27
N ASN A 445 -3.83 17.44 14.84
CA ASN A 445 -5.07 18.18 15.00
C ASN A 445 -5.56 18.16 16.46
N ASN A 446 -6.27 19.22 16.85
CA ASN A 446 -6.81 19.35 18.20
C ASN A 446 -8.03 18.45 18.51
N ASP A 447 -8.52 17.70 17.52
CA ASP A 447 -9.65 16.76 17.59
C ASP A 447 -9.22 15.29 17.44
N ILE A 448 -7.96 14.98 17.76
CA ILE A 448 -7.42 13.63 17.85
C ILE A 448 -7.65 13.07 19.27
N GLU A 449 -8.02 11.79 19.34
CA GLU A 449 -8.13 11.03 20.60
C GLU A 449 -7.28 9.77 20.47
N ILE A 450 -6.27 9.62 21.33
CA ILE A 450 -5.33 8.48 21.30
C ILE A 450 -6.05 7.19 21.71
N ILE A 451 -5.88 6.13 20.91
CA ILE A 451 -6.33 4.76 21.21
C ILE A 451 -5.18 3.95 21.75
N THR A 452 -4.14 3.73 20.95
CA THR A 452 -3.02 2.85 21.28
C THR A 452 -1.99 3.57 22.14
N PRO A 453 -1.62 3.06 23.33
CA PRO A 453 -0.61 3.70 24.18
C PRO A 453 0.77 3.84 23.54
N ASP A 454 1.16 2.89 22.72
CA ASP A 454 2.46 2.83 22.04
C ASP A 454 2.54 3.61 20.72
N TRP A 455 1.53 4.39 20.38
CA TRP A 455 1.42 5.08 19.09
C TRP A 455 2.69 5.87 18.71
N LEU A 456 3.29 6.58 19.68
CA LEU A 456 4.46 7.41 19.39
C LEU A 456 5.74 6.56 19.31
N ASN A 457 5.83 5.46 20.07
CA ASN A 457 6.91 4.48 19.93
C ASN A 457 6.91 3.86 18.52
N GLU A 458 5.73 3.45 18.02
CA GLU A 458 5.56 2.92 16.65
C GLU A 458 5.99 3.96 15.61
N MET A 459 5.48 5.19 15.69
CA MET A 459 5.81 6.24 14.72
C MET A 459 7.30 6.62 14.76
N VAL A 460 7.90 6.76 15.94
CA VAL A 460 9.34 7.07 16.08
C VAL A 460 10.19 5.91 15.58
N GLY A 461 9.79 4.66 15.89
CA GLY A 461 10.49 3.47 15.40
C GLY A 461 10.66 3.46 13.88
N HIS A 462 9.63 3.87 13.14
CA HIS A 462 9.70 4.08 11.69
C HIS A 462 10.53 5.31 11.32
N ALA A 463 10.29 6.44 11.99
CA ALA A 463 10.88 7.72 11.61
C ALA A 463 12.41 7.79 11.74
N VAL A 464 12.99 6.99 12.63
CA VAL A 464 14.47 6.92 12.82
C VAL A 464 15.16 6.06 11.78
N GLN A 465 14.40 5.32 10.93
CA GLN A 465 14.99 4.51 9.87
C GLN A 465 15.52 5.39 8.73
N SER A 466 16.63 4.96 8.15
CA SER A 466 17.25 5.66 7.02
C SER A 466 16.28 5.79 5.84
N GLY A 467 16.24 6.97 5.21
CA GLY A 467 15.42 7.24 4.05
C GLY A 467 13.93 7.41 4.35
N VAL A 468 13.53 7.56 5.63
CA VAL A 468 12.15 7.88 6.00
C VAL A 468 11.95 9.39 6.07
N GLY A 469 10.88 9.86 5.40
CA GLY A 469 10.45 11.25 5.36
C GLY A 469 9.43 11.56 6.44
N ALA A 470 8.21 11.12 6.23
CA ALA A 470 7.11 11.32 7.17
C ALA A 470 6.46 9.99 7.57
N VAL A 471 5.91 9.94 8.78
CA VAL A 471 5.14 8.80 9.30
C VAL A 471 3.75 9.27 9.72
N GLY A 472 2.70 8.65 9.18
CA GLY A 472 1.31 8.94 9.51
C GLY A 472 0.66 7.82 10.30
N ALA A 473 -0.22 8.17 11.24
CA ALA A 473 -0.98 7.23 12.05
C ALA A 473 -2.21 6.67 11.32
N ARG A 474 -2.77 5.56 11.82
CA ARG A 474 -4.12 5.10 11.46
C ARG A 474 -5.17 5.95 12.17
N LEU A 475 -6.05 6.56 11.40
CA LEU A 475 -7.15 7.33 11.97
C LEU A 475 -8.49 6.64 11.73
N TRP A 476 -9.28 6.59 12.79
CA TRP A 476 -10.63 6.05 12.80
C TRP A 476 -11.67 7.17 12.92
N TYR A 477 -12.78 7.02 12.22
CA TYR A 477 -13.98 7.74 12.57
C TYR A 477 -14.56 7.21 13.90
N PRO A 478 -15.34 8.01 14.64
CA PRO A 478 -15.99 7.55 15.88
C PRO A 478 -16.90 6.33 15.71
N ASN A 479 -17.33 6.03 14.49
CA ASN A 479 -18.15 4.83 14.16
C ASN A 479 -17.31 3.59 13.82
N ALA A 480 -16.06 3.55 14.22
CA ALA A 480 -15.11 2.45 13.98
C ALA A 480 -14.93 2.07 12.49
N THR A 481 -14.97 3.07 11.60
CA THR A 481 -14.55 2.89 10.22
C THR A 481 -13.27 3.68 9.94
N ILE A 482 -12.41 3.19 9.04
CA ILE A 482 -11.17 3.87 8.67
C ILE A 482 -11.48 5.26 8.09
N GLN A 483 -10.83 6.27 8.65
CA GLN A 483 -10.77 7.60 8.09
C GLN A 483 -9.52 7.78 7.24
N HIS A 484 -8.36 7.36 7.77
CA HIS A 484 -7.06 7.46 7.12
C HIS A 484 -6.24 6.17 7.26
N ALA A 485 -5.84 5.63 6.11
CA ALA A 485 -4.90 4.52 5.98
C ALA A 485 -3.88 4.80 4.85
N GLY A 486 -3.33 6.03 4.84
CA GLY A 486 -2.49 6.54 3.75
C GLY A 486 -3.30 7.33 2.71
N VAL A 487 -2.61 8.09 1.87
CA VAL A 487 -3.21 8.93 0.83
C VAL A 487 -2.82 8.42 -0.54
N ILE A 488 -3.83 8.22 -1.39
CA ILE A 488 -3.69 7.91 -2.82
C ILE A 488 -3.84 9.22 -3.60
N ILE A 489 -2.86 9.51 -4.44
CA ILE A 489 -2.86 10.69 -5.31
C ILE A 489 -3.62 10.37 -6.61
N GLY A 490 -4.41 11.31 -7.10
CA GLY A 490 -5.19 11.17 -8.34
C GLY A 490 -6.66 10.77 -8.15
N ILE A 491 -7.07 10.34 -6.96
CA ILE A 491 -8.49 10.04 -6.66
C ILE A 491 -9.34 11.27 -6.95
N LYS A 492 -10.35 11.10 -7.82
CA LYS A 492 -11.28 12.18 -8.25
C LYS A 492 -10.56 13.45 -8.71
N THR A 493 -9.42 13.28 -9.40
CA THR A 493 -8.51 14.36 -9.85
C THR A 493 -7.82 15.16 -8.74
N GLY A 494 -7.87 14.70 -7.52
CA GLY A 494 -7.21 15.27 -6.34
C GLY A 494 -6.52 14.18 -5.53
N THR A 495 -6.98 13.97 -4.31
CA THR A 495 -6.45 12.95 -3.38
C THR A 495 -7.58 12.22 -2.67
N GLY A 496 -7.32 11.01 -2.20
CA GLY A 496 -8.25 10.22 -1.39
C GLY A 496 -7.54 9.42 -0.33
N HIS A 497 -8.25 9.10 0.76
CA HIS A 497 -7.71 8.22 1.79
C HIS A 497 -7.94 6.76 1.42
N ALA A 498 -6.86 5.98 1.38
CA ALA A 498 -6.93 4.54 1.13
C ALA A 498 -7.88 3.86 2.14
N HIS A 499 -8.68 2.91 1.65
CA HIS A 499 -9.62 2.13 2.48
C HIS A 499 -10.62 2.94 3.30
N ARG A 500 -10.90 4.19 2.93
CA ARG A 500 -11.85 5.06 3.65
C ARG A 500 -13.20 4.36 3.83
N HIS A 501 -13.74 4.44 5.06
CA HIS A 501 -14.97 3.77 5.50
C HIS A 501 -14.90 2.23 5.56
N LEU A 502 -13.71 1.63 5.45
CA LEU A 502 -13.52 0.22 5.77
C LEU A 502 -13.80 -0.01 7.26
N ARG A 503 -14.59 -1.03 7.60
CA ARG A 503 -14.91 -1.34 9.00
C ARG A 503 -13.73 -1.98 9.71
N GLN A 504 -13.60 -1.71 11.00
CA GLN A 504 -12.63 -2.39 11.86
C GLN A 504 -12.80 -3.92 11.76
N GLY A 505 -11.70 -4.65 11.77
CA GLY A 505 -11.63 -6.09 11.55
C GLY A 505 -11.65 -6.53 10.09
N ASN A 506 -11.82 -5.62 9.13
CA ASN A 506 -11.68 -5.94 7.71
C ASN A 506 -10.26 -5.58 7.24
N GLN A 507 -9.57 -6.55 6.65
CA GLN A 507 -8.17 -6.42 6.23
C GLN A 507 -7.97 -5.55 4.97
N GLY A 508 -9.04 -5.24 4.24
CA GLY A 508 -8.95 -4.50 2.97
C GLY A 508 -8.36 -5.31 1.83
N TYR A 509 -7.92 -4.61 0.79
CA TYR A 509 -7.36 -5.20 -0.43
C TYR A 509 -6.03 -5.90 -0.14
N PHE A 510 -5.99 -7.24 -0.19
CA PHE A 510 -4.81 -8.07 0.11
C PHE A 510 -4.10 -7.70 1.42
N GLY A 511 -4.87 -7.47 2.49
CA GLY A 511 -4.32 -7.12 3.81
C GLY A 511 -3.85 -5.67 3.96
N ARG A 512 -3.84 -4.87 2.89
CA ARG A 512 -3.30 -3.51 2.86
C ARG A 512 -4.04 -2.49 3.74
N GLY A 513 -5.22 -2.84 4.26
CA GLY A 513 -5.93 -2.07 5.27
C GLY A 513 -5.36 -2.22 6.69
N CYS A 514 -4.40 -3.15 6.90
CA CYS A 514 -3.82 -3.47 8.21
C CYS A 514 -2.27 -3.53 8.20
N LEU A 515 -1.64 -3.66 7.04
CA LEU A 515 -0.19 -3.80 6.91
C LEU A 515 0.50 -2.45 6.72
N GLN A 516 1.63 -2.23 7.41
CA GLN A 516 2.45 -1.05 7.19
C GLN A 516 2.93 -0.97 5.74
N GLN A 517 2.98 0.23 5.19
CA GLN A 517 3.36 0.42 3.79
C GLN A 517 3.73 1.86 3.48
N ASN A 518 4.42 2.06 2.36
CA ASN A 518 4.67 3.38 1.84
C ASN A 518 3.44 3.90 1.08
N PHE A 519 3.11 5.15 1.29
CA PHE A 519 2.16 5.90 0.49
C PHE A 519 2.81 7.17 -0.06
N SER A 520 2.23 7.73 -1.10
CA SER A 520 2.72 8.99 -1.64
C SER A 520 2.57 10.14 -0.66
N ALA A 521 1.54 10.07 0.20
CA ALA A 521 1.40 11.00 1.31
C ALA A 521 0.66 10.38 2.51
N VAL A 522 0.79 11.04 3.66
CA VAL A 522 0.03 10.78 4.88
C VAL A 522 -0.56 12.11 5.39
N THR A 523 -1.64 12.04 6.17
CA THR A 523 -2.36 13.25 6.60
C THR A 523 -1.68 13.98 7.74
N GLY A 524 -1.69 15.32 7.66
CA GLY A 524 -1.23 16.20 8.73
C GLY A 524 -2.11 16.19 9.99
N ALA A 525 -3.21 15.42 10.01
CA ALA A 525 -3.99 15.23 11.23
C ALA A 525 -3.22 14.50 12.34
N CYS A 526 -2.28 13.60 11.98
CA CYS A 526 -1.22 13.08 12.84
C CYS A 526 -0.05 12.63 11.95
N LEU A 527 1.00 13.46 11.85
CA LEU A 527 2.16 13.27 11.00
C LEU A 527 3.44 13.56 11.77
N LEU A 528 4.29 12.53 11.92
CA LEU A 528 5.62 12.65 12.53
C LEU A 528 6.68 12.80 11.42
N ILE A 529 7.60 13.75 11.61
CA ILE A 529 8.70 14.03 10.69
C ILE A 529 9.93 14.49 11.47
N SER A 530 11.15 14.16 11.03
CA SER A 530 12.32 14.79 11.63
C SER A 530 12.30 16.30 11.36
N ARG A 531 12.60 17.09 12.41
CA ARG A 531 12.64 18.56 12.27
C ARG A 531 13.64 18.99 11.19
N LYS A 532 14.75 18.28 11.08
CA LYS A 532 15.72 18.52 10.01
C LYS A 532 15.09 18.38 8.63
N ASN A 533 14.47 17.25 8.33
CA ASN A 533 13.82 17.03 7.02
C ASN A 533 12.73 18.07 6.74
N TYR A 534 11.94 18.45 7.77
CA TYR A 534 10.93 19.47 7.64
C TYR A 534 11.52 20.82 7.21
N LEU A 535 12.61 21.25 7.83
CA LEU A 535 13.29 22.51 7.52
C LEU A 535 14.04 22.45 6.18
N ASP A 536 14.67 21.32 5.85
CA ASP A 536 15.40 21.12 4.58
C ASP A 536 14.50 21.21 3.33
N ILE A 537 13.19 21.02 3.48
CA ILE A 537 12.20 21.17 2.41
C ILE A 537 11.34 22.43 2.58
N GLU A 538 11.77 23.37 3.43
CA GLU A 538 11.09 24.65 3.69
C GLU A 538 9.67 24.49 4.28
N GLY A 539 9.42 23.38 4.99
CA GLY A 539 8.15 23.12 5.69
C GLY A 539 6.92 23.08 4.79
N LEU A 540 5.77 23.49 5.33
CA LEU A 540 4.51 23.60 4.62
C LEU A 540 4.49 24.85 3.72
N ASN A 541 3.86 24.75 2.54
CA ASN A 541 3.75 25.86 1.61
C ASN A 541 2.63 26.85 2.04
N GLU A 542 3.03 27.96 2.62
CA GLU A 542 2.13 28.97 3.20
C GLU A 542 1.32 29.77 2.18
N THR A 543 1.73 29.79 0.93
CA THR A 543 1.15 30.63 -0.12
C THR A 543 0.20 29.88 -1.04
N GLU A 544 0.58 28.68 -1.44
CA GLU A 544 -0.20 27.87 -2.38
C GLU A 544 -1.13 26.89 -1.68
N PHE A 545 -0.79 26.44 -0.44
CA PHE A 545 -1.53 25.45 0.34
C PHE A 545 -1.70 25.90 1.79
N MET A 546 -2.45 26.98 1.97
CA MET A 546 -2.64 27.58 3.29
C MET A 546 -3.35 26.65 4.28
N VAL A 547 -4.27 25.79 3.78
CA VAL A 547 -5.12 24.92 4.61
C VAL A 547 -5.33 23.54 4.06
N GLY A 548 -5.57 23.39 2.75
CA GLY A 548 -5.75 22.10 2.09
C GLY A 548 -4.50 21.68 1.33
N PHE A 549 -4.26 20.36 1.19
CA PHE A 549 -3.15 19.78 0.44
C PHE A 549 -1.73 20.13 0.94
N ASN A 550 -1.61 20.83 2.06
CA ASN A 550 -0.30 21.20 2.61
C ASN A 550 0.51 20.00 3.10
N ASP A 551 -0.13 19.03 3.72
CA ASP A 551 0.44 17.75 4.11
C ASP A 551 0.82 16.89 2.89
N ILE A 552 0.01 16.92 1.85
CA ILE A 552 0.29 16.24 0.58
C ILE A 552 1.54 16.86 -0.08
N ASP A 553 1.58 18.19 -0.23
CA ASP A 553 2.73 18.89 -0.79
C ASP A 553 4.02 18.62 0.01
N LEU A 554 3.92 18.64 1.34
CA LEU A 554 5.04 18.30 2.23
C LEU A 554 5.58 16.89 1.94
N CYS A 555 4.68 15.89 1.89
CA CYS A 555 5.05 14.50 1.62
C CYS A 555 5.66 14.31 0.23
N LEU A 556 5.13 15.00 -0.79
CA LEU A 556 5.65 14.90 -2.15
C LEU A 556 7.02 15.59 -2.30
N LYS A 557 7.27 16.70 -1.59
CA LYS A 557 8.61 17.31 -1.50
C LYS A 557 9.63 16.37 -0.84
N LEU A 558 9.21 15.60 0.16
CA LEU A 558 10.07 14.57 0.77
C LEU A 558 10.42 13.47 -0.25
N GLN A 559 9.44 13.03 -1.05
CA GLN A 559 9.70 12.04 -2.12
C GLN A 559 10.66 12.57 -3.19
N GLU A 560 10.59 13.85 -3.58
CA GLU A 560 11.57 14.47 -4.49
C GLU A 560 13.00 14.46 -3.92
N LYS A 561 13.14 14.40 -2.59
CA LYS A 561 14.44 14.19 -1.91
C LYS A 561 14.82 12.72 -1.76
N GLY A 562 14.05 11.79 -2.34
CA GLY A 562 14.28 10.34 -2.24
C GLY A 562 13.86 9.72 -0.90
N LEU A 563 13.05 10.42 -0.11
CA LEU A 563 12.56 9.92 1.17
C LEU A 563 11.19 9.23 1.01
N ARG A 564 10.92 8.23 1.86
CA ARG A 564 9.67 7.47 1.86
C ARG A 564 8.71 8.01 2.92
N ASN A 565 7.42 8.08 2.61
CA ASN A 565 6.37 8.38 3.58
C ASN A 565 5.70 7.05 3.97
N ILE A 566 5.58 6.81 5.28
CA ILE A 566 5.11 5.52 5.83
C ILE A 566 3.76 5.73 6.52
N TRP A 567 2.83 4.84 6.27
CA TRP A 567 1.64 4.70 7.09
C TRP A 567 1.86 3.59 8.12
N ALA A 568 1.74 3.95 9.40
CA ALA A 568 1.94 3.07 10.55
C ALA A 568 0.57 2.62 11.13
N PRO A 569 0.07 1.42 10.76
CA PRO A 569 -1.26 0.95 11.14
C PRO A 569 -1.42 0.72 12.65
N ASN A 570 -0.34 0.46 13.38
CA ASN A 570 -0.39 0.17 14.81
C ASN A 570 -0.40 1.44 15.70
N ALA A 571 -0.22 2.62 15.11
CA ALA A 571 -0.44 3.91 15.77
C ALA A 571 -1.89 4.34 15.53
N GLU A 572 -2.81 4.00 16.44
CA GLU A 572 -4.25 4.17 16.25
C GLU A 572 -4.83 5.32 17.07
N MET A 573 -5.73 6.07 16.43
CA MET A 573 -6.40 7.24 17.03
C MET A 573 -7.79 7.40 16.45
N PHE A 574 -8.73 7.94 17.23
CA PHE A 574 -9.94 8.54 16.68
C PHE A 574 -9.64 9.97 16.21
N HIS A 575 -10.25 10.36 15.10
CA HIS A 575 -10.25 11.73 14.60
C HIS A 575 -11.70 12.22 14.46
N HIS A 576 -12.08 13.14 15.32
CA HIS A 576 -13.43 13.70 15.40
C HIS A 576 -13.69 14.77 14.33
N GLU A 577 -13.34 14.45 13.07
CA GLU A 577 -13.31 15.33 11.89
C GLU A 577 -14.52 16.25 11.77
N SER A 578 -14.29 17.47 11.31
CA SER A 578 -15.29 18.48 10.94
C SER A 578 -16.03 19.18 12.11
N VAL A 579 -15.70 18.85 13.35
CA VAL A 579 -16.32 19.53 14.50
C VAL A 579 -15.65 20.87 14.77
N SER A 580 -14.32 20.94 14.62
CA SER A 580 -13.52 22.13 14.93
C SER A 580 -13.51 23.16 13.78
N ARG A 581 -13.32 22.72 12.54
CA ARG A 581 -13.15 23.61 11.37
C ARG A 581 -14.43 23.92 10.63
N GLY A 582 -15.46 23.08 10.77
CA GLY A 582 -16.69 23.14 9.97
C GLY A 582 -16.44 22.78 8.49
N ARG A 583 -17.52 22.70 7.71
CA ARG A 583 -17.43 22.46 6.25
C ARG A 583 -17.02 23.74 5.53
N ASP A 584 -16.31 23.64 4.39
CA ASP A 584 -15.97 24.77 3.50
C ASP A 584 -17.21 25.27 2.75
N ASN A 585 -18.18 25.80 3.49
CA ASN A 585 -19.50 26.19 2.96
C ASN A 585 -19.59 27.66 2.55
N THR A 586 -18.65 28.51 3.01
CA THR A 586 -18.67 29.94 2.61
C THR A 586 -18.05 30.13 1.21
N PRO A 587 -18.46 31.13 0.43
CA PRO A 587 -17.89 31.45 -0.87
C PRO A 587 -16.35 31.55 -0.86
N GLN A 588 -15.80 32.26 0.15
CA GLN A 588 -14.35 32.45 0.30
C GLN A 588 -13.60 31.15 0.56
N LYS A 589 -14.14 30.28 1.44
CA LYS A 589 -13.55 28.96 1.71
C LYS A 589 -13.59 28.06 0.47
N LYS A 590 -14.69 28.09 -0.30
CA LYS A 590 -14.80 27.33 -1.56
C LYS A 590 -13.81 27.81 -2.61
N GLU A 591 -13.65 29.13 -2.75
CA GLU A 591 -12.68 29.71 -3.72
C GLU A 591 -11.25 29.35 -3.35
N ARG A 592 -10.88 29.45 -2.05
CA ARG A 592 -9.58 28.98 -1.55
C ARG A 592 -9.36 27.50 -1.90
N ALA A 593 -10.30 26.61 -1.54
CA ALA A 593 -10.18 25.16 -1.78
C ALA A 593 -10.03 24.85 -3.28
N LYS A 594 -10.75 25.57 -4.15
CA LYS A 594 -10.61 25.44 -5.62
C LYS A 594 -9.23 25.87 -6.10
N LYS A 595 -8.69 26.96 -5.56
CA LYS A 595 -7.35 27.46 -5.90
C LYS A 595 -6.28 26.46 -5.44
N GLU A 596 -6.36 25.96 -4.20
CA GLU A 596 -5.45 24.97 -3.65
C GLU A 596 -5.47 23.67 -4.48
N LEU A 597 -6.65 23.19 -4.90
CA LEU A 597 -6.77 22.05 -5.80
C LEU A 597 -6.11 22.31 -7.18
N SER A 598 -6.33 23.50 -7.74
CA SER A 598 -5.69 23.88 -9.02
C SER A 598 -4.16 23.94 -8.91
N ASN A 599 -3.63 24.46 -7.80
CA ASN A 599 -2.21 24.48 -7.52
C ASN A 599 -1.65 23.04 -7.41
N MET A 600 -2.36 22.17 -6.68
CA MET A 600 -2.03 20.75 -6.55
C MET A 600 -1.93 20.06 -7.92
N GLN A 601 -2.94 20.27 -8.77
CA GLN A 601 -3.00 19.68 -10.12
C GLN A 601 -1.88 20.18 -11.03
N LYS A 602 -1.48 21.44 -10.91
CA LYS A 602 -0.38 22.03 -11.71
C LYS A 602 0.97 21.53 -11.23
N ARG A 603 1.23 21.64 -9.94
CA ARG A 603 2.54 21.33 -9.35
C ARG A 603 2.87 19.83 -9.43
N TRP A 604 1.89 18.98 -9.14
CA TRP A 604 2.05 17.54 -8.98
C TRP A 604 1.39 16.72 -10.09
N ALA A 605 1.29 17.28 -11.30
CA ALA A 605 0.61 16.66 -12.45
C ALA A 605 1.10 15.24 -12.79
N ASN A 606 2.39 14.95 -12.61
CA ASN A 606 2.97 13.65 -12.94
C ASN A 606 2.50 12.56 -11.97
N ILE A 607 2.56 12.82 -10.67
CA ILE A 607 2.14 11.85 -9.67
C ILE A 607 0.62 11.66 -9.64
N ILE A 608 -0.15 12.71 -9.97
CA ILE A 608 -1.61 12.60 -10.14
C ILE A 608 -1.97 11.62 -11.25
N ARG A 609 -1.15 11.53 -12.32
CA ARG A 609 -1.34 10.55 -13.39
C ARG A 609 -0.90 9.15 -13.02
N HIS A 610 0.15 9.03 -12.21
CA HIS A 610 0.74 7.75 -11.81
C HIS A 610 1.26 7.83 -10.39
N ASP A 611 0.43 7.44 -9.43
CA ASP A 611 0.83 7.26 -8.03
C ASP A 611 1.51 5.89 -7.88
N PRO A 612 2.81 5.81 -7.50
CA PRO A 612 3.52 4.54 -7.35
C PRO A 612 2.91 3.64 -6.27
N ALA A 613 2.22 4.20 -5.29
CA ALA A 613 1.54 3.42 -4.26
C ALA A 613 0.21 2.79 -4.71
N TYR A 614 -0.26 3.10 -5.94
CA TYR A 614 -1.59 2.69 -6.40
C TYR A 614 -1.60 2.21 -7.85
N ASN A 615 -1.94 0.92 -8.05
CA ASN A 615 -1.90 0.27 -9.36
C ASN A 615 -2.85 0.94 -10.38
N PRO A 616 -2.43 1.14 -11.64
CA PRO A 616 -3.25 1.76 -12.68
C PRO A 616 -4.47 0.92 -13.11
N ASN A 617 -4.55 -0.36 -12.74
CA ASN A 617 -5.72 -1.21 -12.97
C ASN A 617 -6.82 -1.02 -11.91
N LEU A 618 -6.55 -0.28 -10.84
CA LEU A 618 -7.51 0.07 -9.80
C LEU A 618 -8.12 1.44 -10.07
N THR A 619 -9.39 1.63 -9.67
CA THR A 619 -10.15 2.86 -9.97
C THR A 619 -9.66 4.06 -9.17
N ILE A 620 -9.71 5.23 -9.80
CA ILE A 620 -9.54 6.52 -9.10
C ILE A 620 -10.88 7.25 -8.86
N GLU A 621 -12.01 6.59 -9.12
CA GLU A 621 -13.35 7.15 -8.85
C GLU A 621 -13.77 6.96 -7.39
N SER A 622 -13.16 6.02 -6.68
CA SER A 622 -13.42 5.67 -5.27
C SER A 622 -12.14 5.19 -4.58
N GLU A 623 -12.18 5.12 -3.25
CA GLU A 623 -11.07 4.78 -2.37
C GLU A 623 -11.08 3.30 -1.95
N ASP A 624 -11.79 2.43 -2.68
CA ASP A 624 -12.13 1.06 -2.31
C ASP A 624 -11.34 -0.03 -3.06
N PHE A 625 -10.31 0.33 -3.82
CA PHE A 625 -9.47 -0.59 -4.59
C PHE A 625 -10.25 -1.46 -5.60
N SER A 626 -11.40 -1.00 -6.06
CA SER A 626 -12.15 -1.68 -7.12
C SER A 626 -11.49 -1.49 -8.50
N LEU A 627 -11.92 -2.27 -9.49
CA LEU A 627 -11.35 -2.27 -10.84
C LEU A 627 -11.52 -0.93 -11.56
N ALA A 628 -10.50 -0.48 -12.28
CA ALA A 628 -10.60 0.66 -13.19
C ALA A 628 -11.33 0.29 -14.49
N TRP A 629 -12.19 1.19 -14.97
CA TRP A 629 -12.96 1.05 -16.20
C TRP A 629 -12.91 2.34 -17.03
N PRO A 630 -11.96 2.50 -17.97
CA PRO A 630 -10.86 1.60 -18.35
C PRO A 630 -9.70 1.62 -17.35
N PRO A 631 -8.79 0.63 -17.39
CA PRO A 631 -7.50 0.70 -16.70
C PRO A 631 -6.66 1.87 -17.26
N ARG A 632 -5.87 2.52 -16.39
CA ARG A 632 -5.03 3.69 -16.72
C ARG A 632 -3.63 3.32 -17.21
N ILE A 633 -3.45 2.08 -17.66
CA ILE A 633 -2.17 1.62 -18.17
C ILE A 633 -1.84 2.43 -19.41
N THR A 634 -0.74 3.18 -19.38
CA THR A 634 -0.23 3.89 -20.56
C THR A 634 -0.02 2.90 -21.71
N GLN A 635 -0.60 3.21 -22.85
CA GLN A 635 -0.34 2.44 -24.08
C GLN A 635 1.15 2.45 -24.34
N GLU A 636 1.67 1.31 -24.82
CA GLU A 636 3.08 1.06 -25.13
C GLU A 636 3.75 2.32 -25.71
N ARG A 637 4.79 2.82 -25.04
CA ARG A 637 5.62 3.89 -25.60
C ARG A 637 6.11 3.41 -26.96
N SER A 638 5.81 4.17 -28.02
CA SER A 638 6.25 3.88 -29.38
C SER A 638 7.77 3.86 -29.42
N TYR A 639 8.37 2.67 -29.53
CA TYR A 639 9.79 2.52 -29.81
C TYR A 639 10.07 2.96 -31.25
N GLY A 640 11.02 3.91 -31.38
CA GLY A 640 11.49 4.49 -32.63
C GLY A 640 10.62 5.64 -33.10
N GLY A 641 11.14 6.84 -33.03
CA GLY A 641 10.64 8.18 -33.35
C GLY A 641 9.72 8.38 -34.56
N VAL A 642 8.71 7.56 -34.73
CA VAL A 642 7.62 7.76 -35.64
C VAL A 642 6.39 8.10 -34.80
N SER A 643 6.07 9.39 -34.75
CA SER A 643 4.81 9.89 -34.24
C SER A 643 3.68 9.21 -35.03
N SER A 644 3.07 8.19 -34.45
CA SER A 644 1.79 7.70 -34.96
C SER A 644 0.74 8.75 -34.62
N GLY A 645 0.20 9.39 -35.65
CA GLY A 645 -0.90 10.33 -35.53
C GLY A 645 -2.02 9.77 -34.68
N ILE A 646 -2.55 10.67 -33.86
CA ILE A 646 -3.72 10.51 -33.04
C ILE A 646 -4.88 10.06 -33.94
N PHE A 647 -5.31 8.81 -33.82
CA PHE A 647 -6.64 8.43 -34.26
C PHE A 647 -7.54 8.30 -33.05
N PRO A 648 -8.69 9.00 -33.00
CA PRO A 648 -9.65 8.83 -31.92
C PRO A 648 -10.20 7.41 -31.98
N GLU A 649 -10.32 6.79 -30.80
CA GLU A 649 -11.02 5.53 -30.64
C GLU A 649 -12.54 5.78 -30.77
N ASN A 650 -13.18 5.09 -31.73
CA ASN A 650 -14.60 4.77 -31.70
C ASN A 650 -14.81 3.41 -31.04
#